data_85b5b65436f53b11e42ec8e216f9f2d5
#
_entry.id   85b5b65436f53b11e42ec8e216f9f2d5
#
_cell.length_a   1.000
_cell.length_b   1.000
_cell.length_c   1.000
_cell.angle_alpha   90.00
_cell.angle_beta   90.00
_cell.angle_gamma   90.00
#
_symmetry.space_group_name_H-M   'P 1'
#
loop_
_entity.id
_entity.type
_entity.pdbx_description
1 polymer ?
#
loop_
_entity_poly.entity_id
_entity_poly.type
_entity_poly.pdbx_seq_one_letter_code
_entity_poly.pdbx_strand_id
1 'polypeptide(L)'
;MPSLIPASCSAEAAAAMASGRGSADGEDAELQCRVAVEELSPGGQPRKRQALRAAELSLGRNERRELLLRLRAPPGPAGRPRCFPLRSARLFTRFAAAGRSTLRLPAQGASRAGAVQLLLSDCPPDRLRRFLRTLSFKLAAAPGPGPASARAQLLGPRPRDFVTISPVQPEELRRAAASRAQSATAGSAKRKQPSEPGTTDKPSPEAPRWPLPAKRLSLSHTKPQLSEEQAAVLRAVLKGQSVFFTGSAGTGKSYLLKRILGSLPPTGTVATASTGVAACHIGGTTLHAFAGIGSGQAPLAQCVALAQRPGVRQGWLACQRLVIDEISMVEADLFDKLEAVARAVRQQNKPFGGIQLIICGDFLQLPPVTKGSQRPQFCFQAKSWRRCVPLTLELTEVWRQADKTFVSLLQAVRLGRCSDEVTRQLRATAAHKVGRDGIVATRLCTHQDDVALTNERRLQELRGEVHSFEAVDSDPELARTLDAQCPVSRLLQLKQGAQVMLVKNLAVSRGLVNGARGVVVGFEAEGRGLPQVRFLCGVTEVIHAERWTVQTTGGHFLSRQQLPLQLAWAISIHKSQGMSLDCVEISLGRVFASGQAYVALSRARSLQGLRVLDFDPTVVRCDPRVLHFYATLRQRRGLDLESLEDEAASDQENLDPNL
;
A
#
# COMPACT_ATOMS: atom_id res chain seq x y z
N MET A 1 42.85 -30.72 24.90
CA MET A 1 43.98 -31.23 24.11
C MET A 1 43.48 -31.87 22.87
N PRO A 2 44.20 -31.80 21.77
CA PRO A 2 43.95 -30.82 20.70
C PRO A 2 43.72 -31.49 19.33
N SER A 3 43.27 -30.62 18.39
CA SER A 3 43.65 -30.57 16.99
C SER A 3 43.50 -31.81 16.08
N LEU A 4 42.88 -31.57 14.94
CA LEU A 4 43.58 -31.66 13.65
C LEU A 4 42.71 -31.12 12.54
N ILE A 5 43.18 -30.04 11.96
CA ILE A 5 42.83 -29.56 10.60
C ILE A 5 43.61 -30.41 9.61
N PRO A 6 43.14 -30.75 8.43
CA PRO A 6 43.97 -30.84 7.28
C PRO A 6 43.65 -29.73 6.27
N ALA A 7 44.61 -28.87 6.06
CA ALA A 7 44.75 -28.06 4.86
C ALA A 7 45.14 -28.98 3.68
N SER A 8 44.39 -28.87 2.58
CA SER A 8 44.92 -28.95 1.18
C SER A 8 43.76 -28.75 0.20
N CYS A 9 43.59 -27.52 -0.22
CA CYS A 9 42.88 -27.23 -1.46
C CYS A 9 43.93 -26.73 -2.45
N SER A 10 44.18 -27.58 -3.41
CA SER A 10 45.21 -27.49 -4.45
C SER A 10 45.08 -26.24 -5.32
N ALA A 11 46.24 -25.77 -5.76
CA ALA A 11 46.50 -24.62 -6.63
C ALA A 11 45.85 -24.66 -8.04
N GLU A 12 45.09 -25.69 -8.37
CA GLU A 12 44.37 -25.78 -9.65
C GLU A 12 43.05 -25.01 -9.72
N ALA A 13 42.44 -24.64 -8.59
CA ALA A 13 41.24 -23.80 -8.56
C ALA A 13 41.52 -22.30 -8.79
N ALA A 14 42.77 -21.88 -8.65
CA ALA A 14 43.17 -20.47 -8.84
C ALA A 14 43.56 -20.18 -10.32
N ALA A 15 43.92 -21.19 -11.09
CA ALA A 15 44.28 -21.02 -12.51
C ALA A 15 43.08 -20.97 -13.48
N ALA A 16 41.91 -21.47 -13.08
CA ALA A 16 40.67 -21.39 -13.85
C ALA A 16 39.96 -20.05 -13.78
N MET A 17 40.39 -19.15 -12.92
CA MET A 17 39.84 -17.79 -12.80
C MET A 17 40.58 -16.71 -13.60
N ALA A 18 41.69 -17.05 -14.28
CA ALA A 18 42.55 -16.07 -14.95
C ALA A 18 42.45 -16.03 -16.49
N SER A 19 41.53 -16.77 -17.11
CA SER A 19 41.39 -16.76 -18.58
C SER A 19 39.98 -16.40 -19.08
N GLY A 20 39.24 -15.57 -18.37
CA GLY A 20 38.01 -14.96 -18.83
C GLY A 20 38.23 -13.48 -19.11
N ARG A 21 38.68 -13.11 -20.29
CA ARG A 21 38.63 -11.71 -20.76
C ARG A 21 37.18 -11.25 -20.72
N GLY A 22 36.85 -10.49 -19.68
CA GLY A 22 35.55 -9.89 -19.48
C GLY A 22 35.27 -8.85 -20.56
N SER A 23 34.18 -9.01 -21.29
CA SER A 23 33.51 -7.87 -21.88
C SER A 23 32.78 -7.16 -20.75
N ALA A 24 33.32 -6.05 -20.30
CA ALA A 24 32.66 -5.14 -19.38
C ALA A 24 31.35 -4.65 -20.02
N ASP A 25 30.27 -4.57 -19.23
CA ASP A 25 28.98 -3.91 -19.52
C ASP A 25 27.92 -4.60 -20.40
N GLY A 26 27.99 -5.92 -20.66
CA GLY A 26 26.86 -6.67 -21.24
C GLY A 26 25.85 -7.17 -20.20
N GLU A 27 24.55 -7.16 -20.53
CA GLU A 27 23.53 -7.76 -19.67
C GLU A 27 23.38 -9.27 -19.97
N ASP A 28 23.45 -10.13 -18.97
CA ASP A 28 23.50 -11.59 -19.14
C ASP A 28 22.15 -12.15 -19.66
N ALA A 29 22.21 -13.00 -20.69
CA ALA A 29 21.09 -13.80 -21.19
C ALA A 29 21.07 -15.22 -20.58
N GLU A 30 22.08 -15.57 -19.80
CA GLU A 30 22.24 -16.87 -19.15
C GLU A 30 22.54 -16.70 -17.67
N LEU A 31 22.00 -17.63 -16.86
CA LEU A 31 22.14 -17.61 -15.40
C LEU A 31 22.26 -19.03 -14.86
N GLN A 32 23.29 -19.28 -14.06
CA GLN A 32 23.44 -20.53 -13.31
C GLN A 32 23.05 -20.30 -11.85
N CYS A 33 22.11 -21.12 -11.36
CA CYS A 33 21.62 -21.01 -9.99
C CYS A 33 20.85 -22.26 -9.56
N ARG A 34 20.43 -22.29 -8.31
CA ARG A 34 19.48 -23.29 -7.81
C ARG A 34 18.06 -22.90 -8.25
N VAL A 35 17.35 -23.86 -8.89
CA VAL A 35 16.00 -23.66 -9.40
C VAL A 35 15.05 -24.71 -8.83
N ALA A 36 13.95 -24.26 -8.21
CA ALA A 36 12.85 -25.16 -7.90
C ALA A 36 11.68 -24.88 -8.85
N VAL A 37 11.25 -25.93 -9.55
CA VAL A 37 10.10 -25.91 -10.46
C VAL A 37 8.90 -26.43 -9.69
N GLU A 38 7.87 -25.62 -9.55
CA GLU A 38 6.63 -25.98 -8.87
C GLU A 38 5.45 -25.92 -9.86
N GLU A 39 4.72 -27.02 -9.96
CA GLU A 39 3.46 -27.08 -10.68
C GLU A 39 2.34 -26.70 -9.70
N LEU A 40 1.60 -25.66 -10.02
CA LEU A 40 0.56 -25.12 -9.16
C LEU A 40 -0.82 -25.69 -9.54
N SER A 41 -1.63 -25.98 -8.54
CA SER A 41 -3.06 -26.28 -8.74
C SER A 41 -3.80 -25.02 -9.24
N PRO A 42 -5.05 -25.14 -9.77
CA PRO A 42 -5.87 -23.99 -10.10
C PRO A 42 -6.07 -23.02 -8.93
N GLY A 43 -6.04 -23.51 -7.69
CA GLY A 43 -6.05 -22.74 -6.46
C GLY A 43 -4.69 -22.13 -6.06
N GLY A 44 -3.63 -22.34 -6.87
CA GLY A 44 -2.30 -21.75 -6.62
C GLY A 44 -1.44 -22.49 -5.59
N GLN A 45 -1.84 -23.66 -5.14
CA GLN A 45 -1.04 -24.51 -4.24
C GLN A 45 -0.06 -25.40 -5.04
N PRO A 46 1.17 -25.62 -4.57
CA PRO A 46 2.12 -26.50 -5.23
C PRO A 46 1.65 -27.96 -5.17
N ARG A 47 1.47 -28.59 -6.35
CA ARG A 47 1.12 -30.01 -6.48
C ARG A 47 2.37 -30.88 -6.63
N LYS A 48 3.38 -30.38 -7.33
CA LYS A 48 4.61 -31.10 -7.59
C LYS A 48 5.76 -30.12 -7.51
N ARG A 49 6.82 -30.49 -6.83
CA ARG A 49 8.04 -29.70 -6.68
C ARG A 49 9.24 -30.52 -7.09
N GLN A 50 10.06 -29.95 -7.99
CA GLN A 50 11.34 -30.50 -8.40
C GLN A 50 12.43 -29.45 -8.17
N ALA A 51 13.40 -29.76 -7.32
CA ALA A 51 14.52 -28.86 -7.03
C ALA A 51 15.79 -29.33 -7.77
N LEU A 52 16.42 -28.41 -8.48
CA LEU A 52 17.69 -28.60 -9.18
C LEU A 52 18.76 -27.76 -8.46
N ARG A 53 19.81 -28.39 -7.94
CA ARG A 53 20.85 -27.72 -7.13
C ARG A 53 21.74 -26.78 -7.95
N ALA A 54 22.03 -27.14 -9.20
CA ALA A 54 22.74 -26.31 -10.16
C ALA A 54 22.02 -26.44 -11.51
N ALA A 55 21.36 -25.39 -11.93
CA ALA A 55 20.63 -25.36 -13.19
C ALA A 55 21.06 -24.15 -14.01
N GLU A 56 21.14 -24.34 -15.32
CA GLU A 56 21.41 -23.29 -16.27
C GLU A 56 20.09 -22.80 -16.88
N LEU A 57 19.84 -21.53 -16.72
CA LEU A 57 18.73 -20.81 -17.33
C LEU A 57 19.25 -20.03 -18.53
N SER A 58 18.64 -20.20 -19.70
CA SER A 58 18.98 -19.39 -20.87
C SER A 58 17.73 -18.84 -21.55
N LEU A 59 17.80 -17.59 -22.01
CA LEU A 59 16.75 -16.93 -22.77
C LEU A 59 16.94 -17.18 -24.25
N GLY A 60 15.86 -17.51 -24.96
CA GLY A 60 15.91 -17.79 -26.38
C GLY A 60 14.59 -17.50 -27.09
N ARG A 61 14.59 -17.68 -28.41
CA ARG A 61 13.39 -17.60 -29.25
C ARG A 61 13.24 -18.89 -30.08
N ASN A 62 11.99 -19.27 -30.34
CA ASN A 62 11.70 -20.33 -31.31
C ASN A 62 11.54 -19.75 -32.72
N GLU A 63 11.32 -20.62 -33.70
CA GLU A 63 11.06 -20.27 -35.11
C GLU A 63 9.90 -19.26 -35.29
N ARG A 64 8.95 -19.24 -34.35
CA ARG A 64 7.83 -18.30 -34.35
C ARG A 64 8.15 -16.98 -33.63
N ARG A 65 9.43 -16.72 -33.29
CA ARG A 65 9.95 -15.57 -32.56
C ARG A 65 9.34 -15.41 -31.14
N GLU A 66 8.75 -16.48 -30.58
CA GLU A 66 8.26 -16.46 -29.21
C GLU A 66 9.43 -16.53 -28.24
N LEU A 67 9.38 -15.70 -27.18
CA LEU A 67 10.39 -15.69 -26.13
C LEU A 67 10.22 -16.92 -25.24
N LEU A 68 11.27 -17.69 -25.07
CA LEU A 68 11.33 -18.92 -24.28
C LEU A 68 12.41 -18.81 -23.20
N LEU A 69 12.16 -19.45 -22.06
CA LEU A 69 13.16 -19.73 -21.03
C LEU A 69 13.49 -21.22 -21.07
N ARG A 70 14.74 -21.56 -21.36
CA ARG A 70 15.24 -22.93 -21.32
C ARG A 70 15.92 -23.20 -19.99
N LEU A 71 15.52 -24.28 -19.34
CA LEU A 71 16.10 -24.80 -18.11
C LEU A 71 16.83 -26.10 -18.44
N ARG A 72 18.14 -26.12 -18.18
CA ARG A 72 19.00 -27.30 -18.33
C ARG A 72 19.46 -27.74 -16.94
N ALA A 73 19.30 -29.02 -16.65
CA ALA A 73 19.87 -29.63 -15.44
C ALA A 73 21.39 -29.91 -15.68
N PRO A 74 22.20 -30.03 -14.60
CA PRO A 74 23.59 -30.47 -14.73
C PRO A 74 23.70 -31.82 -15.45
N PRO A 75 24.82 -32.09 -16.12
CA PRO A 75 25.02 -33.34 -16.84
C PRO A 75 24.83 -34.56 -15.94
N GLY A 76 23.87 -35.42 -16.28
CA GLY A 76 23.49 -36.64 -15.57
C GLY A 76 22.41 -37.39 -16.35
N PRO A 77 22.09 -38.69 -16.05
CA PRO A 77 21.26 -39.54 -16.89
C PRO A 77 19.78 -39.19 -16.99
N ALA A 78 19.33 -38.10 -16.37
CA ALA A 78 17.88 -37.79 -16.27
C ALA A 78 17.53 -36.34 -16.59
N GLY A 79 17.77 -35.85 -17.82
CA GLY A 79 17.23 -34.52 -18.04
C GLY A 79 17.28 -33.96 -19.45
N ARG A 80 16.22 -34.19 -20.23
CA ARG A 80 15.98 -33.36 -21.43
C ARG A 80 15.76 -31.90 -21.01
N PRO A 81 16.32 -30.89 -21.69
CA PRO A 81 16.11 -29.50 -21.37
C PRO A 81 14.61 -29.15 -21.44
N ARG A 82 14.13 -28.42 -20.46
CA ARG A 82 12.73 -27.96 -20.39
C ARG A 82 12.64 -26.53 -20.90
N CYS A 83 11.77 -26.28 -21.86
CA CYS A 83 11.51 -24.93 -22.39
C CYS A 83 10.15 -24.42 -21.92
N PHE A 84 10.14 -23.20 -21.42
CA PHE A 84 8.95 -22.51 -20.91
C PHE A 84 8.69 -21.27 -21.74
N PRO A 85 7.53 -21.16 -22.44
CA PRO A 85 7.16 -19.94 -23.12
C PRO A 85 6.85 -18.83 -22.10
N LEU A 86 7.37 -17.64 -22.37
CA LEU A 86 7.30 -16.51 -21.44
C LEU A 86 6.10 -15.58 -21.72
N ARG A 87 5.11 -16.01 -22.51
CA ARG A 87 3.89 -15.24 -22.72
C ARG A 87 3.17 -15.04 -21.39
N SER A 88 2.87 -13.77 -21.06
CA SER A 88 2.19 -13.39 -19.83
C SER A 88 2.92 -13.84 -18.54
N ALA A 89 4.23 -14.05 -18.59
CA ALA A 89 5.04 -14.37 -17.44
C ALA A 89 5.02 -13.22 -16.43
N ARG A 90 4.88 -13.54 -15.15
CA ARG A 90 4.97 -12.57 -14.04
C ARG A 90 6.29 -12.75 -13.31
N LEU A 91 7.04 -11.65 -13.21
CA LEU A 91 8.36 -11.63 -12.61
C LEU A 91 8.30 -10.95 -11.23
N PHE A 92 8.83 -11.62 -10.21
CA PHE A 92 8.89 -11.12 -8.84
C PHE A 92 10.34 -10.87 -8.45
N THR A 93 10.77 -9.61 -8.54
CA THR A 93 12.18 -9.20 -8.38
C THR A 93 12.51 -8.68 -6.98
N ARG A 94 11.56 -8.73 -6.03
CA ARG A 94 11.69 -8.14 -4.69
C ARG A 94 12.96 -8.58 -3.94
N PHE A 95 13.38 -9.83 -4.15
CA PHE A 95 14.52 -10.42 -3.44
C PHE A 95 15.75 -10.61 -4.34
N ALA A 96 15.81 -9.95 -5.49
CA ALA A 96 16.93 -10.06 -6.42
C ALA A 96 18.26 -9.61 -5.80
N ALA A 97 18.23 -8.64 -4.89
CA ALA A 97 19.40 -8.19 -4.13
C ALA A 97 19.94 -9.26 -3.17
N ALA A 98 19.10 -10.23 -2.77
CA ALA A 98 19.46 -11.37 -1.94
C ALA A 98 19.71 -12.66 -2.77
N GLY A 99 19.93 -12.54 -4.07
CA GLY A 99 20.17 -13.67 -4.97
C GLY A 99 18.95 -14.57 -5.19
N ARG A 100 17.73 -14.06 -4.99
CA ARG A 100 16.47 -14.83 -5.12
C ARG A 100 15.46 -14.10 -5.99
N SER A 101 14.72 -14.85 -6.80
CA SER A 101 13.64 -14.33 -7.63
C SER A 101 12.61 -15.42 -7.90
N THR A 102 11.41 -15.01 -8.30
CA THR A 102 10.33 -15.93 -8.68
C THR A 102 9.78 -15.54 -10.04
N LEU A 103 9.64 -16.51 -10.91
CA LEU A 103 9.02 -16.37 -12.23
C LEU A 103 7.77 -17.25 -12.25
N ARG A 104 6.59 -16.66 -12.43
CA ARG A 104 5.33 -17.38 -12.54
C ARG A 104 4.83 -17.36 -13.97
N LEU A 105 4.57 -18.54 -14.49
CA LEU A 105 4.08 -18.79 -15.84
C LEU A 105 2.62 -19.22 -15.76
N PRO A 106 1.69 -18.63 -16.54
CA PRO A 106 0.30 -19.06 -16.56
C PRO A 106 0.16 -20.46 -17.14
N ALA A 107 -0.96 -21.12 -16.83
CA ALA A 107 -1.32 -22.39 -17.45
C ALA A 107 -1.44 -22.25 -18.97
N GLN A 108 -0.90 -23.20 -19.73
CA GLN A 108 -0.93 -23.17 -21.19
C GLN A 108 -1.94 -24.16 -21.74
N GLY A 109 -2.91 -23.64 -22.51
CA GLY A 109 -3.87 -24.43 -23.29
C GLY A 109 -4.85 -25.28 -22.48
N ALA A 110 -5.67 -26.07 -23.16
CA ALA A 110 -6.68 -26.98 -22.60
C ALA A 110 -6.10 -28.20 -21.83
N SER A 111 -4.81 -28.22 -21.56
CA SER A 111 -4.12 -29.24 -20.78
C SER A 111 -4.43 -29.05 -19.29
N ARG A 112 -4.73 -30.14 -18.58
CA ARG A 112 -4.95 -30.19 -17.11
C ARG A 112 -3.74 -29.75 -16.27
N ALA A 113 -2.64 -29.29 -16.87
CA ALA A 113 -1.47 -28.77 -16.19
C ALA A 113 -1.72 -27.33 -15.71
N GLY A 114 -1.64 -27.11 -14.40
CA GLY A 114 -1.80 -25.79 -13.76
C GLY A 114 -0.67 -24.80 -14.12
N ALA A 115 -0.69 -23.63 -13.52
CA ALA A 115 0.41 -22.64 -13.65
C ALA A 115 1.72 -23.23 -13.13
N VAL A 116 2.85 -22.81 -13.71
CA VAL A 116 4.19 -23.22 -13.27
C VAL A 116 4.89 -22.06 -12.61
N GLN A 117 5.55 -22.32 -11.48
CA GLN A 117 6.35 -21.34 -10.77
C GLN A 117 7.80 -21.80 -10.68
N LEU A 118 8.72 -20.93 -11.10
CA LEU A 118 10.15 -21.14 -10.99
C LEU A 118 10.70 -20.27 -9.85
N LEU A 119 11.25 -20.92 -8.84
CA LEU A 119 11.89 -20.26 -7.70
C LEU A 119 13.39 -20.30 -7.91
N LEU A 120 14.01 -19.14 -8.11
CA LEU A 120 15.44 -18.97 -8.27
C LEU A 120 16.06 -18.64 -6.91
N SER A 121 17.12 -19.35 -6.53
CA SER A 121 17.86 -19.13 -5.30
C SER A 121 19.35 -19.40 -5.50
N ASP A 122 20.14 -18.92 -4.53
CA ASP A 122 21.60 -19.09 -4.55
C ASP A 122 22.25 -18.51 -5.84
N CYS A 123 21.62 -17.44 -6.39
CA CYS A 123 22.16 -16.75 -7.55
C CYS A 123 23.11 -15.62 -7.11
N PRO A 124 24.25 -15.41 -7.82
CA PRO A 124 25.02 -14.18 -7.62
C PRO A 124 24.13 -12.95 -7.87
N PRO A 125 23.98 -12.03 -6.88
CA PRO A 125 23.00 -10.96 -6.96
C PRO A 125 23.12 -10.06 -8.20
N ASP A 126 24.33 -9.74 -8.61
CA ASP A 126 24.58 -8.86 -9.75
C ASP A 126 24.27 -9.55 -11.09
N ARG A 127 24.62 -10.83 -11.24
CA ARG A 127 24.24 -11.63 -12.43
C ARG A 127 22.73 -11.83 -12.50
N LEU A 128 22.09 -12.09 -11.37
CA LEU A 128 20.63 -12.20 -11.29
C LEU A 128 19.96 -10.88 -11.70
N ARG A 129 20.46 -9.74 -11.23
CA ARG A 129 19.91 -8.42 -11.61
C ARG A 129 20.04 -8.15 -13.10
N ARG A 130 21.20 -8.45 -13.71
CA ARG A 130 21.43 -8.29 -15.15
C ARG A 130 20.50 -9.21 -15.95
N PHE A 131 20.45 -10.49 -15.60
CA PHE A 131 19.55 -11.46 -16.23
C PHE A 131 18.07 -11.03 -16.17
N LEU A 132 17.58 -10.58 -14.99
CA LEU A 132 16.22 -10.13 -14.81
C LEU A 132 15.93 -8.83 -15.59
N ARG A 133 16.92 -7.97 -15.77
CA ARG A 133 16.82 -6.76 -16.59
C ARG A 133 16.71 -7.11 -18.07
N THR A 134 17.57 -8.02 -18.57
CA THR A 134 17.49 -8.56 -19.94
C THR A 134 16.12 -9.19 -20.18
N LEU A 135 15.65 -10.04 -19.27
CA LEU A 135 14.33 -10.67 -19.35
C LEU A 135 13.20 -9.63 -19.41
N SER A 136 13.19 -8.65 -18.53
CA SER A 136 12.17 -7.59 -18.49
C SER A 136 12.17 -6.76 -19.78
N PHE A 137 13.35 -6.42 -20.31
CA PHE A 137 13.49 -5.67 -21.56
C PHE A 137 12.94 -6.45 -22.76
N LYS A 138 13.32 -7.73 -22.88
CA LYS A 138 12.88 -8.59 -24.00
C LYS A 138 11.38 -8.94 -23.90
N LEU A 139 10.81 -9.02 -22.71
CA LEU A 139 9.35 -9.15 -22.49
C LEU A 139 8.60 -7.90 -22.93
N ALA A 140 9.13 -6.71 -22.62
CA ALA A 140 8.51 -5.44 -23.00
C ALA A 140 8.60 -5.16 -24.52
N ALA A 141 9.65 -5.67 -25.19
CA ALA A 141 9.88 -5.53 -26.62
C ALA A 141 9.21 -6.62 -27.47
N ALA A 142 8.56 -7.62 -26.85
CA ALA A 142 7.87 -8.67 -27.60
C ALA A 142 6.61 -8.11 -28.28
N PRO A 143 6.48 -8.18 -29.62
CA PRO A 143 5.27 -7.75 -30.31
C PRO A 143 4.08 -8.61 -29.85
N GLY A 144 2.95 -7.97 -29.55
CA GLY A 144 1.70 -8.66 -29.26
C GLY A 144 1.27 -9.54 -30.44
N PRO A 145 0.49 -10.61 -30.23
CA PRO A 145 0.02 -11.46 -31.31
C PRO A 145 -0.90 -10.66 -32.23
N GLY A 146 -0.44 -10.40 -33.47
CA GLY A 146 -1.31 -9.88 -34.52
C GLY A 146 -2.37 -10.93 -34.93
N PRO A 147 -3.54 -10.52 -35.49
CA PRO A 147 -4.65 -11.43 -35.80
C PRO A 147 -4.31 -12.56 -36.80
N ALA A 148 -3.30 -12.39 -37.65
CA ALA A 148 -2.82 -13.44 -38.55
C ALA A 148 -2.00 -14.54 -37.84
N SER A 149 -1.41 -14.26 -36.70
CA SER A 149 -0.57 -15.19 -35.94
C SER A 149 -1.37 -16.24 -35.17
N ALA A 150 -2.59 -15.93 -34.72
CA ALA A 150 -3.44 -16.85 -33.96
C ALA A 150 -3.91 -18.05 -34.81
N ARG A 151 -4.25 -17.79 -36.07
CA ARG A 151 -4.71 -18.84 -37.01
C ARG A 151 -3.59 -19.78 -37.43
N ALA A 152 -2.37 -19.27 -37.61
CA ALA A 152 -1.17 -20.06 -37.92
C ALA A 152 -0.71 -20.94 -36.75
N GLN A 153 -0.99 -20.53 -35.51
CA GLN A 153 -0.65 -21.27 -34.29
C GLN A 153 -1.54 -22.49 -34.05
N LEU A 154 -2.80 -22.46 -34.54
CA LEU A 154 -3.75 -23.56 -34.39
C LEU A 154 -3.53 -24.69 -35.41
N LEU A 155 -2.87 -24.41 -36.54
CA LEU A 155 -2.76 -25.32 -37.68
C LEU A 155 -1.32 -25.87 -37.93
N GLY A 156 -0.32 -25.42 -37.18
CA GLY A 156 1.09 -25.81 -37.40
C GLY A 156 1.66 -26.77 -36.34
N PRO A 157 2.66 -27.61 -36.67
CA PRO A 157 3.37 -28.46 -35.70
C PRO A 157 4.04 -27.61 -34.61
N ARG A 158 4.25 -28.21 -33.43
CA ARG A 158 4.93 -27.52 -32.32
C ARG A 158 6.37 -27.15 -32.72
N PRO A 159 6.77 -25.87 -32.57
CA PRO A 159 8.13 -25.46 -32.87
C PRO A 159 9.14 -26.19 -31.97
N ARG A 160 10.23 -26.72 -32.56
CA ARG A 160 11.20 -27.56 -31.87
C ARG A 160 12.52 -26.85 -31.60
N ASP A 161 12.86 -25.83 -32.37
CA ASP A 161 14.15 -25.17 -32.29
C ASP A 161 14.16 -24.02 -31.26
N PHE A 162 15.31 -23.90 -30.59
CA PHE A 162 15.57 -22.88 -29.58
C PHE A 162 16.87 -22.18 -29.94
N VAL A 163 16.79 -20.89 -30.29
CA VAL A 163 17.95 -20.04 -30.55
C VAL A 163 18.17 -19.12 -29.38
N THR A 164 19.32 -19.18 -28.73
CA THR A 164 19.70 -18.29 -27.63
C THR A 164 19.72 -16.83 -28.11
N ILE A 165 19.13 -15.93 -27.36
CA ILE A 165 19.16 -14.49 -27.68
C ILE A 165 20.45 -13.87 -27.16
N SER A 166 20.96 -12.87 -27.89
CA SER A 166 22.10 -12.07 -27.42
C SER A 166 21.71 -11.26 -26.18
N PRO A 167 22.63 -11.04 -25.22
CA PRO A 167 22.45 -10.10 -24.15
C PRO A 167 22.05 -8.71 -24.66
N VAL A 168 21.33 -7.94 -23.87
CA VAL A 168 21.00 -6.56 -24.24
C VAL A 168 22.27 -5.72 -24.14
N GLN A 169 22.68 -5.10 -25.24
CA GLN A 169 23.84 -4.20 -25.24
C GLN A 169 23.47 -2.85 -24.60
N PRO A 170 24.40 -2.18 -23.90
CA PRO A 170 24.16 -0.85 -23.31
C PRO A 170 23.65 0.17 -24.32
N GLU A 171 24.09 0.05 -25.59
CA GLU A 171 23.62 0.89 -26.70
C GLU A 171 22.14 0.65 -27.05
N GLU A 172 21.65 -0.58 -26.98
CA GLU A 172 20.23 -0.90 -27.22
C GLU A 172 19.36 -0.24 -26.13
N LEU A 173 19.81 -0.24 -24.88
CA LEU A 173 19.13 0.47 -23.79
C LEU A 173 19.15 1.99 -24.00
N ARG A 174 20.27 2.56 -24.44
CA ARG A 174 20.38 4.00 -24.77
C ARG A 174 19.49 4.36 -25.96
N ARG A 175 19.46 3.56 -27.02
CA ARG A 175 18.57 3.78 -28.17
C ARG A 175 17.09 3.67 -27.80
N ALA A 176 16.71 2.72 -26.96
CA ALA A 176 15.35 2.58 -26.47
C ALA A 176 14.93 3.75 -25.56
N ALA A 177 15.86 4.28 -24.77
CA ALA A 177 15.65 5.49 -23.97
C ALA A 177 15.54 6.75 -24.86
N ALA A 178 16.38 6.87 -25.90
CA ALA A 178 16.37 7.96 -26.85
C ALA A 178 15.09 7.97 -27.72
N SER A 179 14.65 6.80 -28.22
CA SER A 179 13.38 6.71 -28.97
C SER A 179 12.15 6.98 -28.11
N ARG A 180 12.19 6.67 -26.80
CA ARG A 180 11.16 7.11 -25.86
C ARG A 180 11.19 8.62 -25.62
N ALA A 181 12.35 9.25 -25.62
CA ALA A 181 12.49 10.69 -25.53
C ALA A 181 12.03 11.40 -26.82
N GLN A 182 12.33 10.83 -27.99
CA GLN A 182 11.91 11.38 -29.29
C GLN A 182 10.42 11.20 -29.56
N SER A 183 9.80 10.11 -29.12
CA SER A 183 8.35 9.97 -29.19
C SER A 183 7.60 10.91 -28.24
N ALA A 184 8.28 11.46 -27.22
CA ALA A 184 7.74 12.51 -26.36
C ALA A 184 7.86 13.92 -26.98
N THR A 185 8.79 14.12 -27.93
CA THR A 185 9.02 15.41 -28.62
C THR A 185 8.35 15.51 -29.99
N ALA A 186 8.00 14.38 -30.64
CA ALA A 186 7.36 14.35 -31.98
C ALA A 186 5.86 14.74 -31.98
N GLY A 187 5.27 15.07 -30.82
CA GLY A 187 3.91 15.59 -30.70
C GLY A 187 3.75 17.09 -30.95
N SER A 188 4.79 17.84 -31.32
CA SER A 188 4.80 19.29 -31.38
C SER A 188 5.33 19.90 -32.68
N ALA A 189 5.09 19.31 -33.83
CA ALA A 189 5.38 19.96 -35.09
C ALA A 189 4.23 19.83 -36.08
N LYS A 190 3.32 20.80 -36.05
CA LYS A 190 2.37 21.06 -37.14
C LYS A 190 3.11 21.58 -38.36
N ARG A 191 3.20 20.76 -39.41
CA ARG A 191 3.58 21.17 -40.75
C ARG A 191 2.49 22.06 -41.34
N LYS A 192 2.84 23.32 -41.65
CA LYS A 192 2.07 24.19 -42.55
C LYS A 192 2.21 23.66 -43.97
N GLN A 193 1.11 23.46 -44.66
CA GLN A 193 1.06 23.45 -46.13
C GLN A 193 0.15 24.57 -46.65
N PRO A 194 0.45 25.11 -47.82
CA PRO A 194 -0.16 26.36 -48.29
C PRO A 194 -1.54 26.18 -48.92
N SER A 195 -2.26 27.25 -48.84
CA SER A 195 -3.62 27.47 -49.40
C SER A 195 -3.68 27.52 -50.89
N GLU A 196 -4.76 27.01 -51.49
CA GLU A 196 -5.44 27.62 -52.61
C GLU A 196 -6.97 27.42 -52.52
N PRO A 197 -7.77 28.27 -53.21
CA PRO A 197 -9.03 28.75 -52.67
C PRO A 197 -10.29 28.25 -53.41
N GLY A 198 -11.43 28.41 -52.74
CA GLY A 198 -12.75 28.53 -53.39
C GLY A 198 -13.71 27.37 -53.12
N THR A 199 -14.75 27.57 -52.39
CA THR A 199 -16.09 28.00 -52.72
C THR A 199 -17.00 27.97 -51.50
N THR A 200 -17.87 28.92 -51.47
CA THR A 200 -18.99 29.20 -50.56
C THR A 200 -19.92 28.03 -50.28
N ASP A 201 -20.29 27.79 -48.99
CA ASP A 201 -21.70 27.73 -48.62
C ASP A 201 -21.96 27.84 -47.10
N LYS A 202 -23.15 28.27 -46.75
CA LYS A 202 -23.67 28.91 -45.56
C LYS A 202 -23.73 28.05 -44.27
N PRO A 203 -23.92 28.69 -43.11
CA PRO A 203 -23.66 28.12 -41.78
C PRO A 203 -24.86 27.38 -41.17
N SER A 204 -24.57 26.35 -40.40
CA SER A 204 -25.47 25.74 -39.42
C SER A 204 -24.94 25.93 -38.00
N PRO A 205 -25.79 25.98 -36.97
CA PRO A 205 -25.50 26.68 -35.72
C PRO A 205 -24.55 25.97 -34.77
N GLU A 206 -23.77 26.80 -34.11
CA GLU A 206 -22.75 26.44 -33.10
C GLU A 206 -23.32 25.66 -31.91
N ALA A 207 -22.71 24.49 -31.66
CA ALA A 207 -22.76 23.84 -30.36
C ALA A 207 -21.64 24.42 -29.48
N PRO A 208 -21.85 24.63 -28.18
CA PRO A 208 -20.87 25.30 -27.31
C PRO A 208 -19.62 24.46 -27.12
N ARG A 209 -18.49 25.01 -27.52
CA ARG A 209 -17.16 24.44 -27.27
C ARG A 209 -16.83 24.56 -25.79
N TRP A 210 -16.69 23.40 -25.13
CA TRP A 210 -16.15 23.27 -23.78
C TRP A 210 -14.61 23.41 -23.81
N PRO A 211 -14.00 24.03 -22.82
CA PRO A 211 -12.54 24.09 -22.73
C PRO A 211 -11.97 22.71 -22.44
N LEU A 212 -10.95 22.34 -23.20
CA LEU A 212 -10.17 21.14 -23.04
C LEU A 212 -9.56 21.07 -21.63
N PRO A 213 -9.56 19.89 -20.97
CA PRO A 213 -8.99 19.75 -19.65
C PRO A 213 -7.47 19.97 -19.68
N ALA A 214 -6.99 20.67 -18.66
CA ALA A 214 -5.60 21.00 -18.41
C ALA A 214 -4.68 19.79 -18.54
N LYS A 215 -3.49 20.06 -19.06
CA LYS A 215 -2.37 19.16 -19.29
C LYS A 215 -2.23 18.10 -18.18
N ARG A 216 -2.32 16.81 -18.56
CA ARG A 216 -1.87 15.70 -17.73
C ARG A 216 -0.41 15.93 -17.36
N LEU A 217 -0.15 16.20 -16.10
CA LEU A 217 1.19 16.06 -15.53
C LEU A 217 1.60 14.59 -15.69
N SER A 218 2.56 14.36 -16.57
CA SER A 218 3.26 13.07 -16.68
C SER A 218 4.05 12.87 -15.39
N LEU A 219 3.47 12.15 -14.45
CA LEU A 219 4.19 11.66 -13.27
C LEU A 219 5.26 10.68 -13.78
N SER A 220 6.51 11.16 -13.81
CA SER A 220 7.67 10.31 -13.92
C SER A 220 7.60 9.22 -12.84
N HIS A 221 7.91 7.98 -13.19
CA HIS A 221 7.85 6.80 -12.30
C HIS A 221 8.99 6.78 -11.25
N THR A 222 9.52 7.92 -10.86
CA THR A 222 10.37 8.07 -9.68
C THR A 222 9.46 7.95 -8.46
N LYS A 223 9.79 6.99 -7.57
CA LYS A 223 9.12 6.91 -6.27
C LYS A 223 9.14 8.32 -5.65
N PRO A 224 7.99 8.87 -5.21
CA PRO A 224 7.97 10.21 -4.61
C PRO A 224 9.07 10.28 -3.54
N GLN A 225 9.89 11.31 -3.62
CA GLN A 225 10.91 11.55 -2.60
C GLN A 225 10.22 11.82 -1.27
N LEU A 226 10.83 11.36 -0.18
CA LEU A 226 10.38 11.70 1.17
C LEU A 226 10.77 13.16 1.44
N SER A 227 9.91 13.90 2.14
CA SER A 227 10.30 15.20 2.71
C SER A 227 11.41 15.00 3.74
N GLU A 228 12.11 16.09 4.10
CA GLU A 228 13.18 16.00 5.10
C GLU A 228 12.66 15.50 6.45
N GLU A 229 11.48 15.96 6.89
CA GLU A 229 10.81 15.47 8.08
C GLU A 229 10.52 13.97 8.00
N GLN A 230 10.01 13.49 6.86
CA GLN A 230 9.72 12.08 6.64
C GLN A 230 11.02 11.25 6.58
N ALA A 231 12.07 11.77 5.98
CA ALA A 231 13.37 11.13 5.92
C ALA A 231 14.02 11.05 7.31
N ALA A 232 13.86 12.07 8.16
CA ALA A 232 14.32 12.06 9.54
C ALA A 232 13.67 10.95 10.36
N VAL A 233 12.36 10.76 10.24
CA VAL A 233 11.64 9.63 10.89
C VAL A 233 12.20 8.30 10.41
N LEU A 234 12.36 8.12 9.10
CA LEU A 234 12.89 6.86 8.54
C LEU A 234 14.31 6.59 9.04
N ARG A 235 15.19 7.61 9.08
CA ARG A 235 16.56 7.49 9.63
C ARG A 235 16.55 7.04 11.10
N ALA A 236 15.70 7.65 11.94
CA ALA A 236 15.57 7.29 13.35
C ALA A 236 15.13 5.83 13.53
N VAL A 237 14.11 5.40 12.75
CA VAL A 237 13.63 4.01 12.77
C VAL A 237 14.73 3.03 12.36
N LEU A 238 15.49 3.32 11.29
CA LEU A 238 16.57 2.45 10.80
C LEU A 238 17.76 2.39 11.76
N LYS A 239 17.98 3.44 12.58
CA LYS A 239 18.95 3.43 13.69
C LYS A 239 18.49 2.59 14.89
N GLY A 240 17.31 1.98 14.86
CA GLY A 240 16.77 1.16 15.95
C GLY A 240 16.11 1.97 17.07
N GLN A 241 15.89 3.26 16.89
CA GLN A 241 15.24 4.11 17.90
C GLN A 241 13.73 3.84 17.95
N SER A 242 13.15 3.80 19.15
CA SER A 242 11.70 3.84 19.33
C SER A 242 11.21 5.26 19.09
N VAL A 243 10.22 5.41 18.18
CA VAL A 243 9.77 6.72 17.71
C VAL A 243 8.24 6.80 17.67
N PHE A 244 7.71 7.94 18.09
CA PHE A 244 6.37 8.38 17.77
C PHE A 244 6.45 9.49 16.71
N PHE A 245 5.83 9.28 15.56
CA PHE A 245 5.69 10.35 14.58
C PHE A 245 4.23 10.71 14.40
N THR A 246 3.98 12.02 14.43
CA THR A 246 2.66 12.62 14.43
C THR A 246 2.55 13.67 13.32
N GLY A 247 1.41 14.31 13.20
CA GLY A 247 1.15 15.39 12.25
C GLY A 247 -0.33 15.46 11.89
N SER A 248 -0.74 16.55 11.27
CA SER A 248 -2.12 16.77 10.86
C SER A 248 -2.60 15.76 9.81
N ALA A 249 -3.91 15.73 9.54
CA ALA A 249 -4.44 14.94 8.44
C ALA A 249 -3.84 15.42 7.11
N GLY A 250 -3.40 14.47 6.29
CA GLY A 250 -2.82 14.80 4.98
C GLY A 250 -1.30 14.97 4.94
N THR A 251 -0.58 14.88 6.06
CA THR A 251 0.89 15.01 6.10
C THR A 251 1.65 13.75 5.64
N GLY A 252 0.94 12.74 5.14
CA GLY A 252 1.59 11.56 4.57
C GLY A 252 2.00 10.50 5.60
N LYS A 253 1.49 10.52 6.84
CA LYS A 253 1.80 9.53 7.90
C LYS A 253 1.70 8.08 7.42
N SER A 254 0.56 7.70 6.86
CA SER A 254 0.34 6.32 6.38
C SER A 254 1.21 5.97 5.15
N TYR A 255 1.57 6.96 4.33
CA TYR A 255 2.54 6.78 3.26
C TYR A 255 3.93 6.48 3.82
N LEU A 256 4.39 7.28 4.77
CA LEU A 256 5.68 7.09 5.45
C LEU A 256 5.70 5.73 6.16
N LEU A 257 4.63 5.35 6.85
CA LEU A 257 4.53 4.07 7.54
C LEU A 257 4.70 2.88 6.59
N LYS A 258 4.09 2.94 5.40
CA LYS A 258 4.30 1.93 4.33
C LYS A 258 5.73 1.91 3.81
N ARG A 259 6.38 3.05 3.72
CA ARG A 259 7.80 3.15 3.34
C ARG A 259 8.70 2.54 4.41
N ILE A 260 8.43 2.82 5.68
CA ILE A 260 9.12 2.22 6.84
C ILE A 260 8.98 0.70 6.81
N LEU A 261 7.75 0.17 6.72
CA LEU A 261 7.49 -1.27 6.64
C LEU A 261 8.19 -1.94 5.46
N GLY A 262 8.27 -1.25 4.32
CA GLY A 262 9.00 -1.74 3.14
C GLY A 262 10.52 -1.70 3.28
N SER A 263 11.06 -0.92 4.22
CA SER A 263 12.50 -0.78 4.48
C SER A 263 12.99 -1.67 5.63
N LEU A 264 12.10 -2.11 6.51
CA LEU A 264 12.43 -2.98 7.63
C LEU A 264 12.46 -4.45 7.22
N PRO A 265 13.30 -5.28 7.89
CA PRO A 265 13.28 -6.72 7.72
C PRO A 265 11.88 -7.28 8.06
N PRO A 266 11.26 -8.09 7.20
CA PRO A 266 9.94 -8.65 7.47
C PRO A 266 9.94 -9.60 8.67
N THR A 267 11.06 -10.30 8.89
CA THR A 267 11.23 -11.16 10.06
C THR A 267 11.42 -10.31 11.31
N GLY A 268 10.58 -10.53 12.31
CA GLY A 268 10.60 -9.80 13.58
C GLY A 268 9.96 -8.41 13.52
N THR A 269 9.38 -7.98 12.38
CA THR A 269 8.58 -6.75 12.30
C THR A 269 7.10 -7.10 12.24
N VAL A 270 6.35 -6.63 13.23
CA VAL A 270 4.89 -6.83 13.31
C VAL A 270 4.20 -5.48 13.10
N ALA A 271 3.34 -5.43 12.08
CA ALA A 271 2.51 -4.26 11.80
C ALA A 271 1.17 -4.39 12.51
N THR A 272 0.82 -3.39 13.34
CA THR A 272 -0.46 -3.36 14.05
C THR A 272 -1.13 -1.99 13.93
N ALA A 273 -2.44 -1.95 14.17
CA ALA A 273 -3.19 -0.72 14.31
C ALA A 273 -4.28 -0.86 15.38
N SER A 274 -4.83 0.27 15.83
CA SER A 274 -5.92 0.29 16.80
C SER A 274 -7.23 -0.30 16.26
N THR A 275 -7.47 -0.20 14.94
CA THR A 275 -8.68 -0.71 14.27
C THR A 275 -8.36 -1.73 13.18
N GLY A 276 -9.32 -2.61 12.87
CA GLY A 276 -9.18 -3.60 11.80
C GLY A 276 -8.95 -2.95 10.43
N VAL A 277 -9.68 -1.87 10.12
CA VAL A 277 -9.55 -1.14 8.86
C VAL A 277 -8.14 -0.55 8.71
N ALA A 278 -7.62 0.12 9.74
CA ALA A 278 -6.26 0.68 9.71
C ALA A 278 -5.21 -0.44 9.60
N ALA A 279 -5.39 -1.55 10.33
CA ALA A 279 -4.51 -2.72 10.25
C ALA A 279 -4.45 -3.31 8.83
N CYS A 280 -5.59 -3.48 8.18
CA CYS A 280 -5.65 -3.94 6.78
C CYS A 280 -4.94 -2.99 5.81
N HIS A 281 -5.01 -1.68 6.02
CA HIS A 281 -4.34 -0.68 5.18
C HIS A 281 -2.82 -0.80 5.17
N ILE A 282 -2.23 -1.26 6.27
CA ILE A 282 -0.79 -1.46 6.40
C ILE A 282 -0.37 -2.93 6.23
N GLY A 283 -1.32 -3.82 5.94
CA GLY A 283 -1.08 -5.26 5.78
C GLY A 283 -0.71 -5.96 7.08
N GLY A 284 -1.26 -5.48 8.20
CA GLY A 284 -1.02 -5.97 9.54
C GLY A 284 -2.25 -6.57 10.21
N THR A 285 -2.24 -6.59 11.54
CA THR A 285 -3.33 -7.08 12.41
C THR A 285 -3.70 -6.02 13.44
N THR A 286 -4.82 -6.18 14.16
CA THR A 286 -5.12 -5.25 15.25
C THR A 286 -4.15 -5.45 16.42
N LEU A 287 -3.88 -4.36 17.16
CA LEU A 287 -3.02 -4.41 18.34
C LEU A 287 -3.53 -5.42 19.37
N HIS A 288 -4.86 -5.51 19.55
CA HIS A 288 -5.50 -6.49 20.44
C HIS A 288 -5.27 -7.94 19.97
N ALA A 289 -5.37 -8.20 18.68
CA ALA A 289 -5.14 -9.54 18.12
C ALA A 289 -3.67 -9.97 18.25
N PHE A 290 -2.72 -9.05 18.00
CA PHE A 290 -1.30 -9.30 18.24
C PHE A 290 -1.03 -9.60 19.71
N ALA A 291 -1.54 -8.76 20.60
CA ALA A 291 -1.28 -8.87 22.03
C ALA A 291 -1.86 -10.14 22.65
N GLY A 292 -2.98 -10.64 22.13
CA GLY A 292 -3.65 -11.85 22.60
C GLY A 292 -4.22 -11.78 24.01
N ILE A 293 -4.46 -10.56 24.52
CA ILE A 293 -4.94 -10.29 25.88
C ILE A 293 -6.44 -9.97 25.94
N GLY A 294 -7.18 -10.28 24.87
CA GLY A 294 -8.61 -9.97 24.76
C GLY A 294 -8.85 -8.46 24.61
N SER A 295 -9.84 -7.92 25.31
CA SER A 295 -10.17 -6.48 25.29
C SER A 295 -9.16 -5.62 26.07
N GLY A 296 -8.20 -6.22 26.78
CA GLY A 296 -7.25 -5.51 27.63
C GLY A 296 -7.86 -4.97 28.94
N GLN A 297 -9.15 -5.19 29.20
CA GLN A 297 -9.83 -4.71 30.42
C GLN A 297 -9.56 -5.60 31.66
N ALA A 298 -9.12 -6.84 31.43
CA ALA A 298 -8.79 -7.76 32.50
C ALA A 298 -7.62 -7.25 33.38
N PRO A 299 -7.50 -7.72 34.64
CA PRO A 299 -6.34 -7.44 35.48
C PRO A 299 -5.03 -7.87 34.81
N LEU A 300 -3.94 -7.17 35.12
CA LEU A 300 -2.62 -7.40 34.50
C LEU A 300 -2.17 -8.87 34.58
N ALA A 301 -2.35 -9.52 35.73
CA ALA A 301 -1.98 -10.92 35.92
C ALA A 301 -2.69 -11.85 34.92
N GLN A 302 -3.99 -11.60 34.65
CA GLN A 302 -4.75 -12.36 33.67
C GLN A 302 -4.31 -12.04 32.23
N CYS A 303 -3.98 -10.78 31.94
CA CYS A 303 -3.42 -10.40 30.63
C CYS A 303 -2.10 -11.11 30.37
N VAL A 304 -1.21 -11.19 31.38
CA VAL A 304 0.06 -11.92 31.28
C VAL A 304 -0.18 -13.41 31.04
N ALA A 305 -1.11 -14.04 31.80
CA ALA A 305 -1.46 -15.44 31.62
C ALA A 305 -2.00 -15.75 30.21
N LEU A 306 -2.84 -14.86 29.67
CA LEU A 306 -3.35 -14.97 28.30
C LEU A 306 -2.24 -14.85 27.26
N ALA A 307 -1.29 -13.93 27.46
CA ALA A 307 -0.16 -13.70 26.55
C ALA A 307 0.88 -14.83 26.62
N GLN A 308 0.91 -15.61 27.68
CA GLN A 308 1.80 -16.77 27.82
C GLN A 308 1.28 -18.04 27.11
N ARG A 309 0.09 -18.04 26.55
CA ARG A 309 -0.40 -19.14 25.70
C ARG A 309 0.58 -19.40 24.53
N PRO A 310 0.87 -20.66 24.17
CA PRO A 310 2.00 -20.99 23.29
C PRO A 310 2.07 -20.15 22.00
N GLY A 311 0.98 -20.03 21.25
CA GLY A 311 0.95 -19.26 19.99
C GLY A 311 1.15 -17.75 20.18
N VAL A 312 0.55 -17.17 21.21
CA VAL A 312 0.67 -15.73 21.54
C VAL A 312 2.07 -15.42 22.03
N ARG A 313 2.58 -16.23 22.96
CA ARG A 313 3.93 -16.11 23.50
C ARG A 313 5.00 -16.12 22.42
N GLN A 314 4.89 -17.03 21.45
CA GLN A 314 5.81 -17.09 20.33
C GLN A 314 5.80 -15.79 19.50
N GLY A 315 4.62 -15.20 19.28
CA GLY A 315 4.49 -13.90 18.61
C GLY A 315 5.25 -12.78 19.34
N TRP A 316 5.10 -12.68 20.66
CA TRP A 316 5.83 -11.73 21.48
C TRP A 316 7.35 -11.95 21.50
N LEU A 317 7.80 -13.20 21.55
CA LEU A 317 9.23 -13.54 21.54
C LEU A 317 9.88 -13.26 20.18
N ALA A 318 9.17 -13.52 19.09
CA ALA A 318 9.64 -13.28 17.73
C ALA A 318 9.62 -11.79 17.33
N CYS A 319 8.79 -10.97 18.00
CA CYS A 319 8.65 -9.56 17.70
C CYS A 319 9.87 -8.77 18.15
N GLN A 320 10.58 -8.16 17.20
CA GLN A 320 11.71 -7.25 17.47
C GLN A 320 11.31 -5.79 17.25
N ARG A 321 10.35 -5.55 16.36
CA ARG A 321 9.85 -4.22 16.01
C ARG A 321 8.33 -4.29 15.96
N LEU A 322 7.69 -3.48 16.76
CA LEU A 322 6.24 -3.35 16.80
C LEU A 322 5.83 -2.01 16.22
N VAL A 323 5.11 -2.06 15.12
CA VAL A 323 4.52 -0.89 14.48
C VAL A 323 3.08 -0.73 14.96
N ILE A 324 2.70 0.47 15.42
CA ILE A 324 1.35 0.77 15.88
C ILE A 324 0.83 2.00 15.12
N ASP A 325 -0.14 1.80 14.24
CA ASP A 325 -0.83 2.90 13.54
C ASP A 325 -2.09 3.33 14.29
N GLU A 326 -2.50 4.59 14.10
CA GLU A 326 -3.67 5.23 14.71
C GLU A 326 -3.67 5.11 16.25
N ILE A 327 -2.54 5.47 16.88
CA ILE A 327 -2.32 5.36 18.33
C ILE A 327 -3.32 6.21 19.15
N SER A 328 -3.92 7.23 18.57
CA SER A 328 -4.86 8.12 19.26
C SER A 328 -6.08 7.39 19.85
N MET A 329 -6.42 6.24 19.30
CA MET A 329 -7.54 5.41 19.75
C MET A 329 -7.13 4.33 20.78
N VAL A 330 -5.88 4.30 21.22
CA VAL A 330 -5.37 3.37 22.25
C VAL A 330 -5.38 4.05 23.60
N GLU A 331 -5.97 3.40 24.61
CA GLU A 331 -6.02 3.89 25.99
C GLU A 331 -4.68 3.77 26.72
N ALA A 332 -4.42 4.67 27.65
CA ALA A 332 -3.21 4.68 28.47
C ALA A 332 -3.02 3.38 29.28
N ASP A 333 -4.08 2.90 29.94
CA ASP A 333 -4.06 1.66 30.71
C ASP A 333 -3.72 0.43 29.85
N LEU A 334 -4.28 0.37 28.64
CA LEU A 334 -3.94 -0.69 27.68
C LEU A 334 -2.48 -0.63 27.28
N PHE A 335 -1.92 0.56 27.04
CA PHE A 335 -0.50 0.70 26.69
C PHE A 335 0.42 0.26 27.83
N ASP A 336 0.11 0.64 29.07
CA ASP A 336 0.85 0.20 30.25
C ASP A 336 0.77 -1.32 30.46
N LYS A 337 -0.40 -1.92 30.24
CA LYS A 337 -0.57 -3.38 30.28
C LYS A 337 0.25 -4.08 29.19
N LEU A 338 0.26 -3.56 27.96
CA LEU A 338 1.06 -4.12 26.87
C LEU A 338 2.56 -4.05 27.18
N GLU A 339 3.03 -2.96 27.77
CA GLU A 339 4.42 -2.81 28.21
C GLU A 339 4.79 -3.84 29.26
N ALA A 340 3.95 -3.99 30.29
CA ALA A 340 4.19 -4.95 31.35
C ALA A 340 4.12 -6.40 30.86
N VAL A 341 3.17 -6.74 29.97
CA VAL A 341 3.06 -8.04 29.31
C VAL A 341 4.33 -8.33 28.48
N ALA A 342 4.82 -7.35 27.71
CA ALA A 342 6.03 -7.51 26.91
C ALA A 342 7.23 -7.85 27.78
N ARG A 343 7.44 -7.15 28.91
CA ARG A 343 8.52 -7.45 29.86
C ARG A 343 8.38 -8.84 30.48
N ALA A 344 7.18 -9.18 30.91
CA ALA A 344 6.90 -10.47 31.55
C ALA A 344 7.10 -11.66 30.60
N VAL A 345 6.56 -11.60 29.37
CA VAL A 345 6.66 -12.68 28.40
C VAL A 345 8.08 -12.87 27.86
N ARG A 346 8.79 -11.76 27.63
CA ARG A 346 10.17 -11.77 27.12
C ARG A 346 11.23 -11.93 28.20
N GLN A 347 10.83 -11.86 29.47
CA GLN A 347 11.73 -11.93 30.63
C GLN A 347 12.87 -10.89 30.55
N GLN A 348 12.54 -9.69 30.06
CA GLN A 348 13.49 -8.58 29.91
C GLN A 348 12.95 -7.33 30.59
N ASN A 349 13.69 -6.79 31.56
CA ASN A 349 13.31 -5.55 32.24
C ASN A 349 13.74 -4.28 31.48
N LYS A 350 13.62 -4.31 30.14
CA LYS A 350 13.81 -3.16 29.26
C LYS A 350 12.43 -2.61 28.88
N PRO A 351 12.33 -1.31 28.50
CA PRO A 351 11.08 -0.75 28.00
C PRO A 351 10.49 -1.65 26.90
N PHE A 352 9.22 -2.01 27.04
CA PHE A 352 8.50 -2.91 26.15
C PHE A 352 9.20 -4.27 25.91
N GLY A 353 9.93 -4.79 26.92
CA GLY A 353 10.70 -6.03 26.78
C GLY A 353 11.80 -5.96 25.71
N GLY A 354 12.34 -4.79 25.42
CA GLY A 354 13.37 -4.57 24.42
C GLY A 354 12.86 -4.55 22.95
N ILE A 355 11.56 -4.46 22.73
CA ILE A 355 10.97 -4.29 21.40
C ILE A 355 11.11 -2.82 20.97
N GLN A 356 11.59 -2.58 19.75
CA GLN A 356 11.56 -1.25 19.14
C GLN A 356 10.12 -0.87 18.79
N LEU A 357 9.64 0.29 19.25
CA LEU A 357 8.33 0.81 18.95
C LEU A 357 8.37 1.83 17.81
N ILE A 358 7.48 1.66 16.83
CA ILE A 358 7.30 2.58 15.71
C ILE A 358 5.82 2.98 15.72
N ILE A 359 5.56 4.12 16.32
CA ILE A 359 4.20 4.57 16.63
C ILE A 359 3.80 5.71 15.70
N CYS A 360 2.58 5.65 15.16
CA CYS A 360 2.03 6.63 14.25
C CYS A 360 0.63 7.05 14.68
N GLY A 361 0.31 8.34 14.55
CA GLY A 361 -1.05 8.84 14.79
C GLY A 361 -1.10 10.35 15.04
N ASP A 362 -2.29 10.83 15.34
CA ASP A 362 -2.57 12.24 15.68
C ASP A 362 -3.60 12.29 16.80
N PHE A 363 -3.17 12.67 18.00
CA PHE A 363 -4.04 12.74 19.18
C PHE A 363 -5.15 13.81 19.08
N LEU A 364 -5.05 14.74 18.13
CA LEU A 364 -6.11 15.72 17.81
C LEU A 364 -7.19 15.15 16.87
N GLN A 365 -7.05 13.90 16.43
CA GLN A 365 -8.10 13.15 15.74
C GLN A 365 -8.99 12.40 16.75
N LEU A 366 -9.47 11.21 16.39
CA LEU A 366 -10.39 10.46 17.24
C LEU A 366 -9.71 9.96 18.53
N PRO A 367 -10.30 10.23 19.69
CA PRO A 367 -9.83 9.71 20.97
C PRO A 367 -10.15 8.22 21.13
N PRO A 368 -9.64 7.56 22.20
CA PRO A 368 -10.08 6.23 22.59
C PRO A 368 -11.60 6.18 22.84
N VAL A 369 -12.20 5.05 22.45
CA VAL A 369 -13.64 4.83 22.67
C VAL A 369 -13.85 4.34 24.10
N THR A 370 -14.44 5.18 24.95
CA THR A 370 -14.75 4.86 26.34
C THR A 370 -16.21 4.45 26.51
N LYS A 371 -16.48 3.57 27.47
CA LYS A 371 -17.83 3.17 27.82
C LYS A 371 -18.39 4.12 28.91
N GLY A 372 -19.61 4.58 28.69
CA GLY A 372 -20.30 5.47 29.65
C GLY A 372 -19.70 6.89 29.72
N SER A 373 -19.79 7.53 30.90
CA SER A 373 -19.34 8.91 31.13
C SER A 373 -17.86 9.07 31.47
N GLN A 374 -17.07 8.01 31.34
CA GLN A 374 -15.63 8.08 31.64
C GLN A 374 -14.88 8.93 30.61
N ARG A 375 -14.01 9.82 31.11
CA ARG A 375 -13.13 10.61 30.24
C ARG A 375 -12.06 9.72 29.63
N PRO A 376 -11.81 9.77 28.30
CA PRO A 376 -10.78 8.98 27.67
C PRO A 376 -9.40 9.33 28.22
N GLN A 377 -8.58 8.31 28.46
CA GLN A 377 -7.17 8.47 28.83
C GLN A 377 -6.30 8.22 27.60
N PHE A 378 -5.63 9.24 27.12
CA PHE A 378 -4.79 9.14 25.92
C PHE A 378 -3.51 8.36 26.18
N CYS A 379 -3.00 7.69 25.18
CA CYS A 379 -1.83 6.83 25.26
C CYS A 379 -0.59 7.57 25.79
N PHE A 380 -0.41 8.86 25.48
CA PHE A 380 0.71 9.67 26.01
C PHE A 380 0.63 9.92 27.53
N GLN A 381 -0.51 9.66 28.16
CA GLN A 381 -0.70 9.73 29.61
C GLN A 381 -0.30 8.43 30.32
N ALA A 382 0.02 7.36 29.58
CA ALA A 382 0.50 6.13 30.14
C ALA A 382 1.80 6.35 30.94
N LYS A 383 1.94 5.70 32.08
CA LYS A 383 3.12 5.80 32.95
C LYS A 383 4.39 5.39 32.24
N SER A 384 4.28 4.42 31.33
CA SER A 384 5.39 3.88 30.57
C SER A 384 5.72 4.66 29.29
N TRP A 385 4.85 5.59 28.85
CA TRP A 385 4.99 6.26 27.54
C TRP A 385 6.36 6.90 27.34
N ARG A 386 6.78 7.79 28.24
CA ARG A 386 8.04 8.53 28.11
C ARG A 386 9.27 7.62 28.04
N ARG A 387 9.22 6.51 28.82
CA ARG A 387 10.30 5.53 28.83
C ARG A 387 10.36 4.69 27.55
N CYS A 388 9.20 4.37 26.97
CA CYS A 388 9.07 3.53 25.79
C CYS A 388 9.25 4.28 24.47
N VAL A 389 8.95 5.59 24.47
CA VAL A 389 8.92 6.44 23.28
C VAL A 389 9.73 7.73 23.54
N PRO A 390 11.08 7.63 23.55
CA PRO A 390 11.93 8.77 23.87
C PRO A 390 11.94 9.84 22.77
N LEU A 391 11.68 9.46 21.52
CA LEU A 391 11.74 10.36 20.37
C LEU A 391 10.35 10.58 19.78
N THR A 392 9.97 11.87 19.64
CA THR A 392 8.74 12.28 18.95
C THR A 392 9.08 13.24 17.81
N LEU A 393 8.57 12.95 16.61
CA LEU A 393 8.76 13.75 15.40
C LEU A 393 7.40 14.20 14.83
N GLU A 394 7.25 15.48 14.54
CA GLU A 394 6.04 16.06 13.96
C GLU A 394 6.23 16.32 12.46
N LEU A 395 5.28 15.85 11.65
CA LEU A 395 5.18 16.14 10.23
C LEU A 395 4.26 17.35 10.04
N THR A 396 4.75 18.39 9.44
CA THR A 396 4.03 19.68 9.29
C THR A 396 3.50 19.88 7.87
N GLU A 397 4.17 19.33 6.86
CA GLU A 397 3.83 19.52 5.46
C GLU A 397 2.58 18.73 5.05
N VAL A 398 1.55 19.43 4.56
CA VAL A 398 0.27 18.86 4.15
C VAL A 398 0.26 18.59 2.64
N TRP A 399 0.03 17.34 2.25
CA TRP A 399 0.03 16.88 0.87
C TRP A 399 -1.37 16.59 0.28
N ARG A 400 -2.38 16.43 1.15
CA ARG A 400 -3.74 16.06 0.72
C ARG A 400 -4.47 17.20 0.07
N GLN A 401 -4.39 18.39 0.67
CA GLN A 401 -5.06 19.60 0.23
C GLN A 401 -4.02 20.53 -0.42
N ALA A 402 -4.35 21.06 -1.60
CA ALA A 402 -3.52 22.01 -2.31
C ALA A 402 -3.82 23.47 -1.93
N ASP A 403 -5.06 23.74 -1.49
CA ASP A 403 -5.53 25.07 -1.11
C ASP A 403 -5.05 25.43 0.31
N LYS A 404 -4.19 26.43 0.40
CA LYS A 404 -3.62 26.89 1.67
C LYS A 404 -4.69 27.48 2.60
N THR A 405 -5.72 28.13 2.08
CA THR A 405 -6.82 28.68 2.86
C THR A 405 -7.60 27.56 3.55
N PHE A 406 -7.91 26.51 2.80
CA PHE A 406 -8.57 25.33 3.35
C PHE A 406 -7.69 24.60 4.36
N VAL A 407 -6.38 24.50 4.12
CA VAL A 407 -5.43 23.94 5.09
C VAL A 407 -5.43 24.75 6.39
N SER A 408 -5.38 26.09 6.31
CA SER A 408 -5.42 26.97 7.48
C SER A 408 -6.73 26.80 8.27
N LEU A 409 -7.87 26.72 7.58
CA LEU A 409 -9.16 26.45 8.19
C LEU A 409 -9.14 25.11 8.94
N LEU A 410 -8.65 24.03 8.30
CA LEU A 410 -8.55 22.72 8.93
C LEU A 410 -7.61 22.72 10.14
N GLN A 411 -6.52 23.49 10.12
CA GLN A 411 -5.62 23.64 11.26
C GLN A 411 -6.31 24.37 12.44
N ALA A 412 -7.10 25.40 12.17
CA ALA A 412 -7.89 26.06 13.20
C ALA A 412 -8.89 25.09 13.86
N VAL A 413 -9.66 24.35 13.04
CA VAL A 413 -10.60 23.33 13.52
C VAL A 413 -9.89 22.23 14.31
N ARG A 414 -8.69 21.79 13.86
CA ARG A 414 -7.87 20.79 14.55
C ARG A 414 -7.53 21.22 15.97
N LEU A 415 -7.25 22.49 16.17
CA LEU A 415 -6.92 23.06 17.48
C LEU A 415 -8.14 23.45 18.31
N GLY A 416 -9.36 23.12 17.85
CA GLY A 416 -10.60 23.50 18.53
C GLY A 416 -10.92 24.99 18.40
N ARG A 417 -10.31 25.71 17.44
CA ARG A 417 -10.52 27.13 17.21
C ARG A 417 -11.53 27.33 16.09
N CYS A 418 -12.66 27.93 16.41
CA CYS A 418 -13.71 28.22 15.44
C CYS A 418 -14.07 29.72 15.52
N SER A 419 -13.28 30.56 14.81
CA SER A 419 -13.56 31.98 14.68
C SER A 419 -14.79 32.20 13.80
N ASP A 420 -15.33 33.42 13.83
CA ASP A 420 -16.46 33.84 12.98
C ASP A 420 -16.17 33.62 11.51
N GLU A 421 -14.91 33.83 11.09
CA GLU A 421 -14.45 33.57 9.71
C GLU A 421 -14.53 32.09 9.36
N VAL A 422 -14.00 31.20 10.20
CA VAL A 422 -14.09 29.74 10.02
C VAL A 422 -15.55 29.29 9.97
N THR A 423 -16.37 29.84 10.89
CA THR A 423 -17.80 29.54 10.94
C THR A 423 -18.51 29.96 9.68
N ARG A 424 -18.26 31.17 9.19
CA ARG A 424 -18.83 31.70 7.94
C ARG A 424 -18.45 30.87 6.73
N GLN A 425 -17.17 30.53 6.59
CA GLN A 425 -16.68 29.69 5.48
C GLN A 425 -17.31 28.30 5.50
N LEU A 426 -17.39 27.64 6.65
CA LEU A 426 -18.02 26.31 6.75
C LEU A 426 -19.52 26.37 6.50
N ARG A 427 -20.25 27.36 7.01
CA ARG A 427 -21.69 27.54 6.74
C ARG A 427 -21.96 27.84 5.27
N ALA A 428 -21.10 28.61 4.60
CA ALA A 428 -21.23 28.91 3.19
C ALA A 428 -21.19 27.63 2.32
N THR A 429 -20.48 26.58 2.75
CA THR A 429 -20.42 25.30 2.02
C THR A 429 -21.78 24.58 1.96
N ALA A 430 -22.74 24.90 2.80
CA ALA A 430 -24.10 24.30 2.75
C ALA A 430 -24.79 24.52 1.41
N ALA A 431 -24.48 25.63 0.73
CA ALA A 431 -25.00 25.95 -0.60
C ALA A 431 -24.28 25.21 -1.75
N HIS A 432 -23.16 24.53 -1.49
CA HIS A 432 -22.41 23.85 -2.53
C HIS A 432 -23.20 22.68 -3.11
N LYS A 433 -23.29 22.63 -4.43
CA LYS A 433 -23.78 21.47 -5.17
C LYS A 433 -22.63 20.48 -5.35
N VAL A 434 -22.50 19.57 -4.40
CA VAL A 434 -21.43 18.57 -4.40
C VAL A 434 -21.92 17.27 -5.04
N GLY A 435 -21.30 16.90 -6.13
CA GLY A 435 -21.61 15.72 -6.94
C GLY A 435 -21.11 15.93 -8.34
N ARG A 436 -20.77 14.87 -9.04
CA ARG A 436 -20.23 14.93 -10.41
C ARG A 436 -20.57 13.66 -11.16
N ASP A 437 -20.94 13.79 -12.43
CA ASP A 437 -21.14 12.67 -13.36
C ASP A 437 -22.15 11.61 -12.85
N GLY A 438 -23.22 12.05 -12.16
CA GLY A 438 -24.24 11.16 -11.58
C GLY A 438 -23.83 10.52 -10.24
N ILE A 439 -22.66 10.86 -9.71
CA ILE A 439 -22.19 10.41 -8.40
C ILE A 439 -22.44 11.53 -7.39
N VAL A 440 -23.31 11.29 -6.41
CA VAL A 440 -23.60 12.25 -5.35
C VAL A 440 -22.50 12.27 -4.29
N ALA A 441 -22.46 13.33 -3.47
CA ALA A 441 -21.55 13.41 -2.34
C ALA A 441 -21.75 12.22 -1.38
N THR A 442 -20.64 11.69 -0.87
CA THR A 442 -20.73 10.70 0.22
C THR A 442 -21.03 11.39 1.53
N ARG A 443 -22.09 10.96 2.23
CA ARG A 443 -22.47 11.47 3.53
C ARG A 443 -21.61 10.86 4.63
N LEU A 444 -20.96 11.68 5.43
CA LEU A 444 -20.26 11.25 6.65
C LEU A 444 -21.21 11.33 7.83
N CYS A 445 -21.49 10.16 8.44
CA CYS A 445 -22.38 10.03 9.58
C CYS A 445 -21.58 9.76 10.85
N THR A 446 -22.09 10.26 11.98
CA THR A 446 -21.53 10.03 13.32
C THR A 446 -21.79 8.61 13.82
N HIS A 447 -22.96 8.03 13.48
CA HIS A 447 -23.42 6.72 13.93
C HIS A 447 -23.48 5.71 12.77
N GLN A 448 -23.24 4.43 13.06
CA GLN A 448 -23.25 3.36 12.05
C GLN A 448 -24.66 3.01 11.58
N ASP A 449 -25.66 3.13 12.46
CA ASP A 449 -27.06 2.85 12.11
C ASP A 449 -27.57 3.82 11.05
N ASP A 450 -27.20 5.11 11.13
CA ASP A 450 -27.53 6.12 10.13
C ASP A 450 -26.90 5.78 8.75
N VAL A 451 -25.69 5.18 8.76
CA VAL A 451 -25.01 4.72 7.54
C VAL A 451 -25.77 3.56 6.90
N ALA A 452 -26.10 2.54 7.71
CA ALA A 452 -26.80 1.36 7.22
C ALA A 452 -28.16 1.75 6.62
N LEU A 453 -28.96 2.50 7.38
CA LEU A 453 -30.28 2.97 6.95
C LEU A 453 -30.20 3.81 5.66
N THR A 454 -29.22 4.72 5.57
CA THR A 454 -29.07 5.58 4.39
C THR A 454 -28.72 4.76 3.15
N ASN A 455 -27.75 3.83 3.27
CA ASN A 455 -27.29 3.02 2.16
C ASN A 455 -28.37 2.03 1.70
N GLU A 456 -29.05 1.39 2.62
CA GLU A 456 -30.14 0.46 2.35
C GLU A 456 -31.31 1.16 1.65
N ARG A 457 -31.79 2.27 2.21
CA ARG A 457 -32.86 3.07 1.60
C ARG A 457 -32.50 3.49 0.17
N ARG A 458 -31.31 4.02 -0.04
CA ARG A 458 -30.83 4.43 -1.36
C ARG A 458 -30.74 3.27 -2.34
N LEU A 459 -30.32 2.08 -1.88
CA LEU A 459 -30.27 0.89 -2.71
C LEU A 459 -31.69 0.41 -3.10
N GLN A 460 -32.65 0.51 -2.17
CA GLN A 460 -34.06 0.15 -2.40
C GLN A 460 -34.72 1.11 -3.41
N GLU A 461 -34.43 2.42 -3.34
CA GLU A 461 -34.94 3.44 -4.26
C GLU A 461 -34.50 3.20 -5.73
N LEU A 462 -33.41 2.45 -5.95
CA LEU A 462 -32.98 2.10 -7.30
C LEU A 462 -33.86 1.02 -7.92
N ARG A 463 -34.24 1.24 -9.18
CA ARG A 463 -34.93 0.23 -10.00
C ARG A 463 -33.95 -0.85 -10.47
N GLY A 464 -34.45 -2.04 -10.76
CA GLY A 464 -33.67 -3.15 -11.30
C GLY A 464 -33.39 -4.26 -10.28
N GLU A 465 -32.77 -5.32 -10.77
CA GLU A 465 -32.47 -6.53 -10.04
C GLU A 465 -31.30 -6.35 -9.05
N VAL A 466 -31.39 -7.04 -7.92
CA VAL A 466 -30.35 -7.06 -6.90
C VAL A 466 -29.35 -8.17 -7.23
N HIS A 467 -28.10 -7.80 -7.45
CA HIS A 467 -26.98 -8.74 -7.55
C HIS A 467 -26.30 -8.89 -6.20
N SER A 468 -26.25 -10.12 -5.70
CA SER A 468 -25.67 -10.45 -4.39
C SER A 468 -24.31 -11.14 -4.56
N PHE A 469 -23.31 -10.65 -3.85
CA PHE A 469 -21.95 -11.16 -3.87
C PHE A 469 -21.56 -11.63 -2.47
N GLU A 470 -21.47 -12.95 -2.30
CA GLU A 470 -21.01 -13.53 -1.05
C GLU A 470 -19.48 -13.64 -1.02
N ALA A 471 -18.91 -13.32 0.14
CA ALA A 471 -17.50 -13.50 0.38
C ALA A 471 -17.14 -14.98 0.52
N VAL A 472 -15.96 -15.34 0.04
CA VAL A 472 -15.37 -16.66 0.26
C VAL A 472 -14.34 -16.54 1.39
N ASP A 473 -14.68 -17.09 2.54
CA ASP A 473 -13.82 -17.12 3.72
C ASP A 473 -13.00 -18.41 3.76
N SER A 474 -11.74 -18.33 4.23
CA SER A 474 -10.88 -19.51 4.36
C SER A 474 -11.35 -20.45 5.47
N ASP A 475 -12.07 -19.93 6.44
CA ASP A 475 -12.66 -20.67 7.56
C ASP A 475 -14.02 -20.04 7.90
N PRO A 476 -15.13 -20.74 7.57
CA PRO A 476 -16.48 -20.24 7.83
C PRO A 476 -16.82 -20.15 9.34
N GLU A 477 -16.20 -20.96 10.20
CA GLU A 477 -16.46 -20.92 11.64
C GLU A 477 -15.89 -19.66 12.28
N LEU A 478 -14.81 -19.12 11.71
CA LEU A 478 -14.17 -17.89 12.15
C LEU A 478 -14.63 -16.64 11.36
N ALA A 479 -15.74 -16.73 10.61
CA ALA A 479 -16.29 -15.63 9.82
C ALA A 479 -16.53 -14.36 10.65
N ARG A 480 -16.97 -14.49 11.91
CA ARG A 480 -17.16 -13.35 12.83
C ARG A 480 -15.88 -12.57 13.08
N THR A 481 -14.73 -13.23 13.13
CA THR A 481 -13.42 -12.56 13.27
C THR A 481 -13.07 -11.77 12.01
N LEU A 482 -13.40 -12.33 10.83
CA LEU A 482 -13.23 -11.65 9.56
C LEU A 482 -14.18 -10.46 9.41
N ASP A 483 -15.43 -10.57 9.86
CA ASP A 483 -16.41 -9.47 9.85
C ASP A 483 -15.95 -8.29 10.70
N ALA A 484 -15.31 -8.56 11.84
CA ALA A 484 -14.78 -7.52 12.73
C ALA A 484 -13.52 -6.83 12.20
N GLN A 485 -12.72 -7.50 11.36
CA GLN A 485 -11.39 -7.02 10.97
C GLN A 485 -11.26 -6.68 9.49
N CYS A 486 -12.08 -7.26 8.60
CA CYS A 486 -12.06 -6.93 7.19
C CYS A 486 -12.88 -5.66 6.87
N PRO A 487 -12.40 -4.83 5.92
CA PRO A 487 -13.13 -3.65 5.50
C PRO A 487 -14.35 -3.96 4.62
N VAL A 488 -14.52 -5.20 4.18
CA VAL A 488 -15.62 -5.66 3.32
C VAL A 488 -16.55 -6.58 4.07
N SER A 489 -17.85 -6.40 3.82
CA SER A 489 -18.91 -7.25 4.39
C SER A 489 -18.90 -8.66 3.79
N ARG A 490 -19.45 -9.61 4.51
CA ARG A 490 -19.67 -10.98 4.00
C ARG A 490 -20.61 -10.98 2.80
N LEU A 491 -21.69 -10.23 2.86
CA LEU A 491 -22.65 -10.06 1.77
C LEU A 491 -22.59 -8.62 1.25
N LEU A 492 -22.41 -8.46 -0.06
CA LEU A 492 -22.50 -7.19 -0.76
C LEU A 492 -23.62 -7.27 -1.78
N GLN A 493 -24.61 -6.39 -1.67
CA GLN A 493 -25.73 -6.26 -2.59
C GLN A 493 -25.59 -4.99 -3.43
N LEU A 494 -25.71 -5.14 -4.73
CA LEU A 494 -25.58 -4.05 -5.69
C LEU A 494 -26.74 -4.07 -6.70
N LYS A 495 -27.11 -2.89 -7.19
CA LYS A 495 -27.99 -2.70 -8.35
C LYS A 495 -27.29 -1.79 -9.35
N GLN A 496 -27.72 -1.82 -10.58
CA GLN A 496 -27.33 -0.80 -11.55
C GLN A 496 -27.70 0.59 -11.01
N GLY A 497 -26.79 1.56 -11.12
CA GLY A 497 -26.93 2.88 -10.51
C GLY A 497 -26.45 2.97 -9.05
N ALA A 498 -26.06 1.86 -8.42
CA ALA A 498 -25.55 1.88 -7.05
C ALA A 498 -24.24 2.67 -6.96
N GLN A 499 -24.20 3.60 -6.02
CA GLN A 499 -22.98 4.34 -5.71
C GLN A 499 -22.07 3.52 -4.80
N VAL A 500 -20.86 3.29 -5.27
CA VAL A 500 -19.88 2.45 -4.59
C VAL A 500 -18.55 3.16 -4.40
N MET A 501 -17.73 2.62 -3.52
CA MET A 501 -16.38 3.10 -3.24
C MET A 501 -15.41 1.93 -3.15
N LEU A 502 -14.20 2.10 -3.69
CA LEU A 502 -13.12 1.16 -3.48
C LEU A 502 -12.64 1.18 -2.03
N VAL A 503 -12.45 0.00 -1.46
CA VAL A 503 -11.86 -0.19 -0.13
C VAL A 503 -10.43 -0.73 -0.19
N LYS A 504 -9.86 -0.80 -1.39
CA LYS A 504 -8.49 -1.26 -1.66
C LYS A 504 -7.90 -0.52 -2.86
N ASN A 505 -6.59 -0.30 -2.86
CA ASN A 505 -5.90 0.25 -4.03
C ASN A 505 -5.75 -0.84 -5.10
N LEU A 506 -6.37 -0.65 -6.27
CA LEU A 506 -6.28 -1.55 -7.41
C LEU A 506 -5.22 -1.08 -8.41
N ALA A 507 -5.28 0.19 -8.83
CA ALA A 507 -4.34 0.78 -9.79
C ALA A 507 -4.12 2.27 -9.48
N VAL A 508 -3.11 2.58 -8.68
CA VAL A 508 -2.82 3.95 -8.20
C VAL A 508 -2.57 4.93 -9.35
N SER A 509 -1.87 4.50 -10.40
CA SER A 509 -1.58 5.31 -11.59
C SER A 509 -2.83 5.68 -12.41
N ARG A 510 -3.91 4.93 -12.27
CA ARG A 510 -5.20 5.13 -12.95
C ARG A 510 -6.23 5.84 -12.05
N GLY A 511 -5.87 6.20 -10.82
CA GLY A 511 -6.77 6.78 -9.84
C GLY A 511 -7.69 5.78 -9.13
N LEU A 512 -7.52 4.47 -9.35
CA LEU A 512 -8.26 3.41 -8.65
C LEU A 512 -7.63 3.14 -7.29
N VAL A 513 -7.89 4.03 -6.36
CA VAL A 513 -7.33 4.01 -5.01
C VAL A 513 -8.44 3.81 -3.96
N ASN A 514 -8.05 3.42 -2.76
CA ASN A 514 -8.97 3.36 -1.63
C ASN A 514 -9.65 4.73 -1.40
N GLY A 515 -10.98 4.73 -1.33
CA GLY A 515 -11.79 5.95 -1.30
C GLY A 515 -12.23 6.44 -2.69
N ALA A 516 -11.74 5.86 -3.80
CA ALA A 516 -12.22 6.20 -5.14
C ALA A 516 -13.68 5.78 -5.30
N ARG A 517 -14.52 6.75 -5.67
CA ARG A 517 -15.97 6.55 -5.82
C ARG A 517 -16.36 6.34 -7.27
N GLY A 518 -17.39 5.54 -7.45
CA GLY A 518 -17.96 5.24 -8.75
C GLY A 518 -19.43 4.89 -8.66
N VAL A 519 -20.03 4.67 -9.80
CA VAL A 519 -21.40 4.18 -9.96
C VAL A 519 -21.37 2.88 -10.76
N VAL A 520 -22.15 1.91 -10.36
CA VAL A 520 -22.34 0.65 -11.09
C VAL A 520 -23.12 0.96 -12.36
N VAL A 521 -22.49 0.81 -13.52
CA VAL A 521 -23.10 1.09 -14.82
C VAL A 521 -23.75 -0.15 -15.44
N GLY A 522 -23.40 -1.34 -14.98
CA GLY A 522 -23.94 -2.62 -15.42
C GLY A 522 -23.23 -3.78 -14.75
N PHE A 523 -23.57 -4.96 -15.21
CA PHE A 523 -22.97 -6.23 -14.80
C PHE A 523 -22.55 -6.99 -16.05
N GLU A 524 -21.50 -7.83 -15.97
CA GLU A 524 -21.10 -8.69 -17.08
C GLU A 524 -22.22 -9.66 -17.45
N ALA A 525 -22.49 -9.78 -18.75
CA ALA A 525 -23.49 -10.72 -19.27
C ALA A 525 -23.02 -12.17 -19.17
N GLU A 526 -21.72 -12.40 -19.21
CA GLU A 526 -21.11 -13.74 -19.15
C GLU A 526 -20.32 -13.93 -17.85
N GLY A 527 -20.35 -15.14 -17.29
CA GLY A 527 -19.57 -15.52 -16.12
C GLY A 527 -20.30 -15.28 -14.79
N ARG A 528 -19.67 -14.53 -13.87
CA ARG A 528 -20.18 -14.32 -12.50
C ARG A 528 -21.05 -13.08 -12.32
N GLY A 529 -21.41 -12.39 -13.41
CA GLY A 529 -22.15 -11.13 -13.34
C GLY A 529 -21.41 -10.04 -12.56
N LEU A 530 -20.10 -9.91 -12.76
CA LEU A 530 -19.28 -8.95 -12.00
C LEU A 530 -19.68 -7.50 -12.31
N PRO A 531 -19.67 -6.60 -11.32
CA PRO A 531 -20.09 -5.22 -11.53
C PRO A 531 -19.08 -4.44 -12.36
N GLN A 532 -19.57 -3.73 -13.36
CA GLN A 532 -18.84 -2.73 -14.10
C GLN A 532 -19.06 -1.36 -13.45
N VAL A 533 -17.99 -0.73 -12.99
CA VAL A 533 -18.06 0.52 -12.24
C VAL A 533 -17.37 1.64 -13.00
N ARG A 534 -18.08 2.74 -13.19
CA ARG A 534 -17.54 4.00 -13.73
C ARG A 534 -17.14 4.89 -12.55
N PHE A 535 -15.83 5.16 -12.43
CA PHE A 535 -15.26 5.97 -11.35
C PHE A 535 -15.18 7.45 -11.72
N LEU A 536 -15.15 8.32 -10.70
CA LEU A 536 -14.97 9.77 -10.86
C LEU A 536 -13.69 10.17 -11.59
N CYS A 537 -12.66 9.33 -11.57
CA CYS A 537 -11.43 9.54 -12.36
C CYS A 537 -11.63 9.29 -13.87
N GLY A 538 -12.84 8.99 -14.33
CA GLY A 538 -13.18 8.73 -15.74
C GLY A 538 -12.88 7.30 -16.20
N VAL A 539 -12.38 6.44 -15.33
CA VAL A 539 -12.10 5.02 -15.64
C VAL A 539 -13.35 4.19 -15.42
N THR A 540 -13.71 3.37 -16.40
CA THR A 540 -14.72 2.31 -16.25
C THR A 540 -14.01 0.97 -16.23
N GLU A 541 -14.29 0.16 -15.20
CA GLU A 541 -13.59 -1.11 -14.95
C GLU A 541 -14.56 -2.17 -14.42
N VAL A 542 -14.38 -3.41 -14.84
CA VAL A 542 -15.02 -4.57 -14.21
C VAL A 542 -14.27 -4.91 -12.94
N ILE A 543 -14.98 -4.98 -11.83
CA ILE A 543 -14.35 -5.16 -10.52
C ILE A 543 -14.33 -6.63 -10.14
N HIS A 544 -13.12 -7.15 -9.97
CA HIS A 544 -12.89 -8.52 -9.56
C HIS A 544 -12.71 -8.64 -8.05
N ALA A 545 -12.99 -9.85 -7.53
CA ALA A 545 -12.80 -10.15 -6.12
C ALA A 545 -11.31 -10.08 -5.72
N GLU A 546 -11.07 -9.44 -4.60
CA GLU A 546 -9.76 -9.27 -3.98
C GLU A 546 -9.67 -10.07 -2.68
N ARG A 547 -8.45 -10.40 -2.26
CA ARG A 547 -8.21 -11.15 -1.02
C ARG A 547 -7.71 -10.21 0.08
N TRP A 548 -8.32 -10.32 1.26
CA TRP A 548 -7.83 -9.77 2.51
C TRP A 548 -7.33 -10.90 3.39
N THR A 549 -6.22 -10.68 4.05
CA THR A 549 -5.62 -11.65 4.97
C THR A 549 -5.53 -11.01 6.34
N VAL A 550 -6.02 -11.70 7.34
CA VAL A 550 -6.02 -11.29 8.74
C VAL A 550 -5.25 -12.33 9.53
N GLN A 551 -4.29 -11.88 10.34
CA GLN A 551 -3.56 -12.78 11.23
C GLN A 551 -4.32 -12.93 12.54
N THR A 552 -4.58 -14.17 12.95
CA THR A 552 -5.21 -14.48 14.24
C THR A 552 -4.20 -14.53 15.37
N THR A 553 -4.71 -14.56 16.60
CA THR A 553 -3.93 -14.65 17.85
C THR A 553 -3.02 -15.89 17.92
N GLY A 554 -3.31 -16.94 17.15
CA GLY A 554 -2.51 -18.17 17.07
C GLY A 554 -1.44 -18.16 15.97
N GLY A 555 -1.22 -17.02 15.28
CA GLY A 555 -0.29 -16.94 14.15
C GLY A 555 -0.84 -17.51 12.84
N HIS A 556 -2.04 -18.05 12.82
CA HIS A 556 -2.72 -18.51 11.62
C HIS A 556 -3.25 -17.33 10.81
N PHE A 557 -3.30 -17.50 9.49
CA PHE A 557 -3.83 -16.50 8.59
C PHE A 557 -5.23 -16.90 8.14
N LEU A 558 -6.22 -16.09 8.47
CA LEU A 558 -7.54 -16.14 7.88
C LEU A 558 -7.58 -15.26 6.63
N SER A 559 -8.34 -15.63 5.64
CA SER A 559 -8.52 -14.80 4.46
C SER A 559 -9.97 -14.77 4.01
N ARG A 560 -10.38 -13.56 3.58
CA ARG A 560 -11.65 -13.31 2.91
C ARG A 560 -11.39 -12.89 1.47
N GLN A 561 -12.12 -13.46 0.54
CA GLN A 561 -12.14 -13.03 -0.85
C GLN A 561 -13.51 -12.43 -1.16
N GLN A 562 -13.55 -11.15 -1.53
CA GLN A 562 -14.77 -10.39 -1.83
C GLN A 562 -14.46 -9.30 -2.85
N LEU A 563 -15.48 -8.70 -3.45
CA LEU A 563 -15.32 -7.47 -4.23
C LEU A 563 -14.77 -6.35 -3.35
N PRO A 564 -13.77 -5.58 -3.82
CA PRO A 564 -13.19 -4.45 -3.08
C PRO A 564 -14.09 -3.22 -3.09
N LEU A 565 -15.39 -3.42 -2.93
CA LEU A 565 -16.43 -2.39 -3.00
C LEU A 565 -17.26 -2.35 -1.72
N GLN A 566 -17.74 -1.16 -1.40
CA GLN A 566 -18.83 -0.94 -0.45
C GLN A 566 -19.79 0.13 -0.99
N LEU A 567 -21.04 0.10 -0.53
CA LEU A 567 -21.98 1.19 -0.80
C LEU A 567 -21.42 2.51 -0.24
N ALA A 568 -21.59 3.59 -0.97
CA ALA A 568 -20.91 4.85 -0.69
C ALA A 568 -21.81 6.09 -0.74
N TRP A 569 -23.11 5.94 -0.51
CA TRP A 569 -23.96 7.09 -0.24
C TRP A 569 -23.71 7.64 1.16
N ALA A 570 -23.46 6.75 2.14
CA ALA A 570 -23.06 7.12 3.49
C ALA A 570 -21.94 6.21 4.00
N ILE A 571 -21.04 6.78 4.84
CA ILE A 571 -20.03 6.06 5.63
C ILE A 571 -19.89 6.71 7.00
N SER A 572 -19.43 5.97 8.01
CA SER A 572 -19.18 6.57 9.32
C SER A 572 -17.86 7.35 9.32
N ILE A 573 -17.80 8.43 10.13
CA ILE A 573 -16.59 9.24 10.31
C ILE A 573 -15.42 8.36 10.75
N HIS A 574 -15.64 7.39 11.64
CA HIS A 574 -14.61 6.44 12.08
C HIS A 574 -14.02 5.62 10.93
N LYS A 575 -14.88 5.07 10.05
CA LYS A 575 -14.44 4.30 8.89
C LYS A 575 -13.80 5.16 7.80
N SER A 576 -14.07 6.48 7.79
CA SER A 576 -13.46 7.41 6.84
C SER A 576 -12.03 7.81 7.21
N GLN A 577 -11.53 7.44 8.38
CA GLN A 577 -10.18 7.76 8.83
C GLN A 577 -9.13 7.22 7.84
N GLY A 578 -8.13 8.04 7.51
CA GLY A 578 -7.14 7.70 6.47
C GLY A 578 -7.59 7.93 5.03
N MET A 579 -8.90 8.01 4.73
CA MET A 579 -9.42 8.20 3.37
C MET A 579 -9.32 9.65 2.89
N SER A 580 -9.41 9.84 1.57
CA SER A 580 -9.53 11.14 0.90
C SER A 580 -10.74 11.11 -0.03
N LEU A 581 -11.63 12.07 0.12
CA LEU A 581 -12.90 12.15 -0.61
C LEU A 581 -12.96 13.42 -1.46
N ASP A 582 -13.35 13.29 -2.73
CA ASP A 582 -13.45 14.42 -3.65
C ASP A 582 -14.71 15.25 -3.42
N CYS A 583 -15.85 14.59 -3.09
CA CYS A 583 -17.12 15.23 -2.76
C CYS A 583 -17.68 14.59 -1.51
N VAL A 584 -17.90 15.38 -0.50
CA VAL A 584 -18.35 14.90 0.81
C VAL A 584 -19.42 15.81 1.40
N GLU A 585 -20.47 15.20 1.95
CA GLU A 585 -21.50 15.87 2.73
C GLU A 585 -21.35 15.47 4.19
N ILE A 586 -21.39 16.44 5.09
CA ILE A 586 -21.16 16.20 6.51
C ILE A 586 -22.30 16.84 7.30
N SER A 587 -22.96 16.07 8.15
CA SER A 587 -23.86 16.59 9.19
C SER A 587 -23.13 16.55 10.53
N LEU A 588 -22.89 17.72 11.11
CA LEU A 588 -22.14 17.87 12.37
C LEU A 588 -23.03 18.05 13.61
N GLY A 589 -24.33 18.15 13.46
CA GLY A 589 -25.25 18.39 14.58
C GLY A 589 -25.25 17.29 15.65
N ARG A 590 -24.74 16.07 15.36
CA ARG A 590 -24.72 14.93 16.30
C ARG A 590 -23.30 14.49 16.65
N VAL A 591 -22.31 15.37 16.53
CA VAL A 591 -20.92 15.10 16.94
C VAL A 591 -20.84 14.96 18.46
N PHE A 592 -20.26 13.88 18.94
CA PHE A 592 -20.17 13.56 20.37
C PHE A 592 -18.74 13.53 20.93
N ALA A 593 -17.72 13.35 20.07
CA ALA A 593 -16.32 13.23 20.49
C ALA A 593 -15.47 14.41 20.02
N SER A 594 -14.49 14.80 20.85
CA SER A 594 -13.44 15.75 20.46
C SER A 594 -12.69 15.23 19.24
N GLY A 595 -12.32 16.13 18.33
CA GLY A 595 -11.62 15.78 17.08
C GLY A 595 -12.49 15.16 15.99
N GLN A 596 -13.72 14.73 16.27
CA GLN A 596 -14.59 14.07 15.29
C GLN A 596 -14.96 15.00 14.13
N ALA A 597 -15.27 16.27 14.42
CA ALA A 597 -15.53 17.29 13.40
C ALA A 597 -14.29 17.51 12.50
N TYR A 598 -13.11 17.62 13.11
CA TYR A 598 -11.85 17.72 12.38
C TYR A 598 -11.60 16.50 11.46
N VAL A 599 -11.80 15.30 11.98
CA VAL A 599 -11.63 14.08 11.17
C VAL A 599 -12.57 14.11 9.97
N ALA A 600 -13.82 14.45 10.14
CA ALA A 600 -14.80 14.52 9.06
C ALA A 600 -14.41 15.55 8.00
N LEU A 601 -14.15 16.81 8.40
CA LEU A 601 -13.81 17.91 7.50
C LEU A 601 -12.50 17.64 6.74
N SER A 602 -11.50 17.06 7.41
CA SER A 602 -10.20 16.75 6.81
C SER A 602 -10.22 15.61 5.78
N ARG A 603 -11.37 14.94 5.59
CA ARG A 603 -11.53 13.95 4.50
C ARG A 603 -11.61 14.63 3.14
N ALA A 604 -12.18 15.83 3.07
CA ALA A 604 -12.30 16.57 1.83
C ALA A 604 -10.93 16.98 1.27
N ARG A 605 -10.79 16.88 -0.05
CA ARG A 605 -9.60 17.35 -0.78
C ARG A 605 -9.62 18.85 -1.01
N SER A 606 -10.79 19.44 -1.11
CA SER A 606 -10.99 20.87 -1.34
C SER A 606 -12.25 21.38 -0.68
N LEU A 607 -12.29 22.69 -0.45
CA LEU A 607 -13.48 23.33 0.09
C LEU A 607 -14.68 23.24 -0.87
N GLN A 608 -14.45 23.27 -2.19
CA GLN A 608 -15.49 23.13 -3.22
C GLN A 608 -16.14 21.74 -3.24
N GLY A 609 -15.38 20.69 -2.85
CA GLY A 609 -15.89 19.32 -2.71
C GLY A 609 -16.61 19.06 -1.38
N LEU A 610 -16.69 20.06 -0.50
CA LEU A 610 -17.24 19.94 0.84
C LEU A 610 -18.62 20.61 0.92
N ARG A 611 -19.59 19.92 1.53
CA ARG A 611 -20.89 20.44 1.94
C ARG A 611 -21.12 20.12 3.40
N VAL A 612 -21.21 21.13 4.25
CA VAL A 612 -21.47 20.97 5.67
C VAL A 612 -22.92 21.38 5.97
N LEU A 613 -23.67 20.46 6.55
CA LEU A 613 -25.03 20.66 7.00
C LEU A 613 -25.02 20.84 8.53
N ASP A 614 -25.95 21.64 9.04
CA ASP A 614 -26.21 21.82 10.48
C ASP A 614 -24.91 22.12 11.26
N PHE A 615 -24.12 23.09 10.78
CA PHE A 615 -22.86 23.46 11.43
C PHE A 615 -23.08 24.33 12.65
N ASP A 616 -22.76 23.78 13.82
CA ASP A 616 -22.65 24.50 15.07
C ASP A 616 -21.17 24.64 15.47
N PRO A 617 -20.63 25.87 15.67
CA PRO A 617 -19.26 26.08 16.11
C PRO A 617 -18.87 25.32 17.38
N THR A 618 -19.83 25.09 18.28
CA THR A 618 -19.62 24.39 19.55
C THR A 618 -19.20 22.93 19.41
N VAL A 619 -19.43 22.31 18.22
CA VAL A 619 -19.00 20.93 17.95
C VAL A 619 -17.52 20.85 17.65
N VAL A 620 -16.86 21.98 17.34
CA VAL A 620 -15.42 22.06 17.12
C VAL A 620 -14.70 22.07 18.46
N ARG A 621 -14.40 20.88 18.94
CA ARG A 621 -13.81 20.69 20.28
C ARG A 621 -12.49 19.97 20.17
N CYS A 622 -11.53 20.40 21.00
CA CYS A 622 -10.26 19.74 21.22
C CYS A 622 -10.07 19.48 22.71
N ASP A 623 -9.45 18.38 23.07
CA ASP A 623 -9.14 18.08 24.47
C ASP A 623 -7.95 18.93 24.94
N PRO A 624 -8.09 19.72 26.04
CA PRO A 624 -7.02 20.58 26.54
C PRO A 624 -5.73 19.83 26.88
N ARG A 625 -5.83 18.56 27.33
CA ARG A 625 -4.66 17.72 27.65
C ARG A 625 -3.84 17.42 26.41
N VAL A 626 -4.50 17.24 25.26
CA VAL A 626 -3.84 17.01 23.97
C VAL A 626 -3.14 18.29 23.49
N LEU A 627 -3.80 19.45 23.63
CA LEU A 627 -3.17 20.74 23.30
C LEU A 627 -1.91 20.97 24.14
N HIS A 628 -1.97 20.71 25.44
CA HIS A 628 -0.83 20.83 26.33
C HIS A 628 0.31 19.87 25.93
N PHE A 629 -0.02 18.63 25.57
CA PHE A 629 0.97 17.65 25.10
C PHE A 629 1.74 18.17 23.87
N TYR A 630 1.03 18.68 22.86
CA TYR A 630 1.67 19.21 21.65
C TYR A 630 2.43 20.53 21.91
N ALA A 631 1.94 21.39 22.79
CA ALA A 631 2.65 22.61 23.20
C ALA A 631 4.00 22.27 23.86
N THR A 632 4.00 21.30 24.78
CA THR A 632 5.22 20.83 25.45
C THR A 632 6.21 20.20 24.47
N LEU A 633 5.74 19.46 23.46
CA LEU A 633 6.61 18.89 22.42
C LEU A 633 7.30 19.98 21.60
N ARG A 634 6.60 21.04 21.23
CA ARG A 634 7.15 22.14 20.44
C ARG A 634 8.13 23.01 21.23
N GLN A 635 7.85 23.24 22.51
CA GLN A 635 8.77 23.94 23.40
C GLN A 635 10.10 23.20 23.54
N ARG A 636 10.06 21.86 23.73
CA ARG A 636 11.29 21.05 23.81
C ARG A 636 12.09 21.08 22.51
N ARG A 637 11.43 21.09 21.35
CA ARG A 637 12.13 21.26 20.06
C ARG A 637 12.80 22.60 19.91
N GLY A 638 12.17 23.70 20.41
CA GLY A 638 12.80 25.02 20.45
C GLY A 638 14.05 25.04 21.31
N LEU A 639 13.99 24.44 22.49
CA LEU A 639 15.16 24.32 23.37
C LEU A 639 16.27 23.44 22.79
N ASP A 640 15.92 22.34 22.12
CA ASP A 640 16.90 21.47 21.45
C ASP A 640 17.56 22.17 20.24
N LEU A 641 16.87 23.09 19.56
CA LEU A 641 17.44 23.89 18.48
C LEU A 641 18.36 24.99 19.00
N GLU A 642 17.98 25.67 20.08
CA GLU A 642 18.83 26.68 20.73
C GLU A 642 20.14 26.05 21.25
N SER A 643 20.07 24.84 21.85
CA SER A 643 21.27 24.12 22.30
C SER A 643 22.18 23.65 21.15
N LEU A 644 21.65 23.34 19.99
CA LEU A 644 22.43 22.96 18.80
C LEU A 644 23.06 24.20 18.11
N GLU A 645 22.42 25.36 18.20
CA GLU A 645 22.99 26.63 17.71
C GLU A 645 24.11 27.12 18.64
N ASP A 646 23.97 26.90 19.95
CA ASP A 646 25.03 27.21 20.93
C ASP A 646 26.23 26.26 20.81
N GLU A 647 26.04 24.96 20.55
CA GLU A 647 27.14 24.03 20.25
C GLU A 647 27.82 24.35 18.91
N ALA A 648 27.09 24.76 17.88
CA ALA A 648 27.65 25.14 16.59
C ALA A 648 28.40 26.49 16.66
N ALA A 649 27.99 27.41 17.54
CA ALA A 649 28.68 28.68 17.79
C ALA A 649 29.97 28.45 18.59
N SER A 650 29.98 27.53 19.57
CA SER A 650 31.17 27.21 20.36
C SER A 650 32.25 26.48 19.56
N ASP A 651 31.87 25.69 18.54
CA ASP A 651 32.84 25.05 17.64
C ASP A 651 33.46 26.01 16.62
N GLN A 652 32.83 27.17 16.33
CA GLN A 652 33.40 28.21 15.49
C GLN A 652 34.38 29.14 16.21
N GLU A 653 34.26 29.31 17.53
CA GLU A 653 35.20 30.09 18.32
C GLU A 653 36.53 29.38 18.63
N ASN A 654 36.60 28.05 18.44
CA ASN A 654 37.79 27.23 18.68
C ASN A 654 38.67 26.98 17.43
N LEU A 655 38.40 27.58 16.31
CA LEU A 655 39.29 27.58 15.15
C LEU A 655 40.26 28.75 15.24
N ASP A 656 41.41 28.50 15.84
CA ASP A 656 42.55 29.40 15.94
C ASP A 656 43.05 29.79 14.52
N PRO A 657 43.12 31.07 14.17
CA PRO A 657 43.49 31.51 12.83
C PRO A 657 44.99 31.42 12.52
N ASN A 658 45.80 30.68 13.33
CA ASN A 658 47.25 30.55 13.17
C ASN A 658 47.74 29.08 13.26
N LEU A 659 47.22 28.18 12.40
CA LEU A 659 47.92 26.94 12.08
C LEU A 659 47.75 26.58 10.61
#